data_43a7f2c956665beaeb14f4e9849f80fb
#
_entry.id   43a7f2c956665beaeb14f4e9849f80fb
#
_cell.length_a   1.000
_cell.length_b   1.000
_cell.length_c   1.000
_cell.angle_alpha   90.00
_cell.angle_beta   90.00
_cell.angle_gamma   90.00
#
_symmetry.space_group_name_H-M   'P 1'
#
loop_
_entity.id
_entity.type
_entity.pdbx_description
1 polymer ?
#
loop_
_entity_poly.entity_id
_entity_poly.type
_entity_poly.pdbx_seq_one_letter_code
_entity_poly.pdbx_strand_id
1 'polypeptide(L)'
;MKRIVTGILAHVDAGKTTLSEALLYTTGNVRKLGRVDHGDAFLDTNTMERQRGITIFTEPAIIATPNLTLTLLDTPGHVDFSAEMERTLAVLDYAILVISGADGIQGHTETLWRLLKRYNVPTFIFINKMDAPAADKTKLLNQLKKRFSDGCIDFTGAHDDNAVLADVMEDIAMQSETAMELYLESGTIQDETIREMIADRVLFPCFFGSALKMDGIDEFVAGFERYVREPEYDSEFGARIYKVSHDAQGNRLTWLKVTGGEFKAKTMLSGTARVGTDLGESKIDDDGMWHEKADQVRVYSGAKFTTVDSVVAGTVCAVTGLTRTFPGAGLGKEPDGVNPVLQPVLTYTLLPGECDIHACLVALRELEDEDPLLHVVWQPHLEEVHLQLMGAVQLEVIQQMMHDRFGLDVSFGPGGILYKETIAHPVEGVGHFEPLRHYAETHVLLEPLPAGVGMRFASVCSEDVLDRNWQRLILQHCREREHLGVLTGSPITDMKITLLVGRAHLKHTEGGDFRQATYRAIRQGLMEAKERGDCRLLEPWYGFRLEVPQDMVGHAMADIQRMSGSFDTPSGDGEYMVLEGEAPVAQMRDYAMDVNAYTHGRGHLSCVFAGYRPCHNADEVIEQSAYDPESDLENTPDSVFCAHGAGYPVKWYKVPEFMHLDYAWHGMGEQ
;
A
#
# COMPACT_ATOMS: atom_id res chain seq x y z
N MET A 1 -17.31 21.78 18.67
CA MET A 1 -16.45 22.11 17.52
C MET A 1 -16.04 20.78 16.92
N LYS A 2 -16.50 20.50 15.69
CA LYS A 2 -16.23 19.23 14.99
C LYS A 2 -14.72 19.08 14.76
N ARG A 3 -14.17 17.86 14.87
CA ARG A 3 -12.79 17.52 14.47
C ARG A 3 -12.83 16.51 13.36
N ILE A 4 -12.21 16.84 12.24
CA ILE A 4 -12.23 16.03 11.02
C ILE A 4 -10.83 15.92 10.47
N VAL A 5 -10.41 14.70 10.10
CA VAL A 5 -9.17 14.45 9.36
C VAL A 5 -9.55 14.20 7.90
N THR A 6 -9.04 15.03 7.01
CA THR A 6 -9.39 14.97 5.59
C THR A 6 -8.14 14.88 4.74
N GLY A 7 -8.10 13.92 3.83
CA GLY A 7 -7.06 13.84 2.81
C GLY A 7 -7.45 14.59 1.54
N ILE A 8 -6.50 15.30 0.95
CA ILE A 8 -6.67 15.85 -0.39
C ILE A 8 -5.91 14.98 -1.39
N LEU A 9 -6.64 14.45 -2.37
CA LEU A 9 -6.15 13.49 -3.35
C LEU A 9 -6.39 14.01 -4.76
N ALA A 10 -5.43 13.77 -5.64
CA ALA A 10 -5.54 14.21 -7.03
C ALA A 10 -4.60 13.41 -7.93
N HIS A 11 -4.91 13.36 -9.21
CA HIS A 11 -3.89 13.07 -10.23
C HIS A 11 -2.88 14.23 -10.30
N VAL A 12 -1.68 13.94 -10.78
CA VAL A 12 -0.63 14.96 -11.01
C VAL A 12 -1.21 16.12 -11.83
N ASP A 13 -0.80 17.32 -11.51
CA ASP A 13 -1.22 18.57 -12.16
C ASP A 13 -2.73 18.93 -12.06
N ALA A 14 -3.55 18.19 -11.34
CA ALA A 14 -4.94 18.60 -11.10
C ALA A 14 -5.08 19.87 -10.23
N GLY A 15 -3.99 20.32 -9.61
CA GLY A 15 -3.94 21.52 -8.78
C GLY A 15 -4.24 21.27 -7.30
N LYS A 16 -3.85 20.10 -6.79
CA LYS A 16 -4.02 19.69 -5.39
C LYS A 16 -3.41 20.71 -4.41
N THR A 17 -2.10 20.96 -4.51
CA THR A 17 -1.39 21.91 -3.63
C THR A 17 -1.94 23.34 -3.78
N THR A 18 -2.34 23.75 -4.99
CA THR A 18 -2.99 25.05 -5.19
C THR A 18 -4.32 25.15 -4.45
N LEU A 19 -5.12 24.06 -4.42
CA LEU A 19 -6.36 24.02 -3.66
C LEU A 19 -6.09 24.05 -2.15
N SER A 20 -5.11 23.28 -1.68
CA SER A 20 -4.68 23.28 -0.27
C SER A 20 -4.29 24.68 0.21
N GLU A 21 -3.49 25.42 -0.60
CA GLU A 21 -3.10 26.79 -0.33
C GLU A 21 -4.30 27.76 -0.33
N ALA A 22 -5.22 27.59 -1.27
CA ALA A 22 -6.46 28.39 -1.34
C ALA A 22 -7.33 28.19 -0.10
N LEU A 23 -7.50 26.94 0.36
CA LEU A 23 -8.24 26.62 1.59
C LEU A 23 -7.59 27.25 2.83
N LEU A 24 -6.26 27.14 2.98
CA LEU A 24 -5.52 27.75 4.08
C LEU A 24 -5.61 29.27 4.11
N TYR A 25 -5.60 29.90 2.92
CA TYR A 25 -5.69 31.36 2.78
C TYR A 25 -7.09 31.87 3.07
N THR A 26 -8.13 31.27 2.47
CA THR A 26 -9.55 31.62 2.68
C THR A 26 -9.94 31.53 4.15
N THR A 27 -9.47 30.52 4.86
CA THR A 27 -9.75 30.32 6.28
C THR A 27 -8.86 31.13 7.23
N GLY A 28 -7.95 31.96 6.69
CA GLY A 28 -7.08 32.86 7.45
C GLY A 28 -5.93 32.17 8.21
N ASN A 29 -5.67 30.90 7.92
CA ASN A 29 -4.56 30.16 8.56
C ASN A 29 -3.19 30.58 8.01
N VAL A 30 -3.13 31.07 6.79
CA VAL A 30 -1.95 31.71 6.19
C VAL A 30 -2.28 33.15 5.77
N ARG A 31 -1.30 34.05 5.91
CA ARG A 31 -1.48 35.47 5.58
C ARG A 31 -1.26 35.80 4.10
N LYS A 32 -0.59 34.94 3.38
CA LYS A 32 -0.24 35.09 1.98
C LYS A 32 -0.58 33.79 1.26
N LEU A 33 -1.24 33.89 0.11
CA LEU A 33 -1.47 32.74 -0.75
C LEU A 33 -0.15 32.24 -1.32
N GLY A 34 0.27 31.03 -0.95
CA GLY A 34 1.44 30.37 -1.51
C GLY A 34 1.19 29.92 -2.95
N ARG A 35 2.23 29.81 -3.74
CA ARG A 35 2.17 29.36 -5.14
C ARG A 35 3.24 28.33 -5.42
N VAL A 36 2.84 27.21 -5.98
CA VAL A 36 3.76 26.13 -6.39
C VAL A 36 4.78 26.64 -7.38
N ASP A 37 4.34 27.42 -8.38
CA ASP A 37 5.20 28.03 -9.42
C ASP A 37 6.31 28.95 -8.85
N HIS A 38 6.09 29.50 -7.66
CA HIS A 38 7.05 30.40 -6.99
C HIS A 38 7.87 29.67 -5.91
N GLY A 39 7.56 28.38 -5.62
CA GLY A 39 8.22 27.60 -4.58
C GLY A 39 7.98 28.11 -3.16
N ASP A 40 6.89 28.88 -2.93
CA ASP A 40 6.52 29.47 -1.64
C ASP A 40 5.24 28.87 -1.02
N ALA A 41 4.80 27.70 -1.51
CA ALA A 41 3.69 26.96 -0.94
C ALA A 41 3.97 26.52 0.51
N PHE A 42 2.98 26.68 1.40
CA PHE A 42 3.10 26.42 2.83
C PHE A 42 3.32 24.92 3.14
N LEU A 43 2.69 24.05 2.34
CA LEU A 43 2.75 22.60 2.51
C LEU A 43 3.94 21.94 1.83
N ASP A 44 4.58 22.57 0.84
CA ASP A 44 5.81 22.06 0.24
C ASP A 44 6.98 22.35 1.18
N THR A 45 7.10 21.56 2.24
CA THR A 45 8.11 21.78 3.29
C THR A 45 9.49 21.31 2.86
N ASN A 46 9.57 20.34 1.95
CA ASN A 46 10.80 19.73 1.47
C ASN A 46 11.37 20.47 0.23
N THR A 47 12.69 20.61 0.17
CA THR A 47 13.39 21.25 -0.94
C THR A 47 13.20 20.50 -2.26
N MET A 48 13.14 19.14 -2.21
CA MET A 48 12.91 18.31 -3.39
C MET A 48 11.51 18.51 -3.99
N GLU A 49 10.48 18.63 -3.15
CA GLU A 49 9.10 18.90 -3.58
C GLU A 49 9.01 20.24 -4.31
N ARG A 50 9.64 21.29 -3.73
CA ARG A 50 9.70 22.65 -4.36
C ARG A 50 10.41 22.65 -5.70
N GLN A 51 11.52 21.91 -5.82
CA GLN A 51 12.30 21.85 -7.06
C GLN A 51 11.58 21.08 -8.16
N ARG A 52 10.85 20.02 -7.79
CA ARG A 52 10.15 19.16 -8.75
C ARG A 52 8.70 19.59 -9.01
N GLY A 53 8.11 20.42 -8.15
CA GLY A 53 6.73 20.85 -8.22
C GLY A 53 5.73 19.72 -7.97
N ILE A 54 6.12 18.64 -7.27
CA ILE A 54 5.27 17.50 -6.91
C ILE A 54 5.34 17.24 -5.41
N THR A 55 4.20 16.87 -4.82
CA THR A 55 4.14 16.39 -3.44
C THR A 55 4.66 14.96 -3.39
N ILE A 56 5.63 14.70 -2.52
CA ILE A 56 6.26 13.39 -2.31
C ILE A 56 5.82 12.80 -0.97
N PHE A 57 5.74 13.62 0.07
CA PHE A 57 5.41 13.21 1.43
C PHE A 57 4.06 13.76 1.86
N THR A 58 3.34 12.99 2.68
CA THR A 58 2.09 13.45 3.28
C THR A 58 2.39 14.44 4.40
N GLU A 59 1.89 15.69 4.27
CA GLU A 59 2.09 16.73 5.27
C GLU A 59 0.75 17.22 5.85
N PRO A 60 0.65 17.39 7.19
CA PRO A 60 -0.55 17.89 7.83
C PRO A 60 -0.60 19.41 7.87
N ALA A 61 -1.78 19.97 7.64
CA ALA A 61 -2.10 21.36 7.93
C ALA A 61 -3.38 21.45 8.76
N ILE A 62 -3.41 22.35 9.74
CA ILE A 62 -4.61 22.58 10.54
C ILE A 62 -5.35 23.79 9.99
N ILE A 63 -6.61 23.58 9.66
CA ILE A 63 -7.56 24.59 9.22
C ILE A 63 -8.62 24.75 10.32
N ALA A 64 -8.73 25.94 10.89
CA ALA A 64 -9.71 26.24 11.93
C ALA A 64 -10.75 27.23 11.40
N THR A 65 -12.02 26.83 11.47
CA THR A 65 -13.18 27.71 11.27
C THR A 65 -13.95 27.84 12.61
N PRO A 66 -14.97 28.67 12.72
CA PRO A 66 -15.73 28.79 13.97
C PRO A 66 -16.35 27.48 14.49
N ASN A 67 -16.72 26.56 13.59
CA ASN A 67 -17.42 25.32 13.94
C ASN A 67 -16.63 24.05 13.68
N LEU A 68 -15.50 24.12 12.94
CA LEU A 68 -14.74 22.98 12.47
C LEU A 68 -13.24 23.18 12.70
N THR A 69 -12.59 22.16 13.25
CA THR A 69 -11.13 21.99 13.18
C THR A 69 -10.86 20.87 12.20
N LEU A 70 -10.32 21.23 11.04
CA LEU A 70 -9.96 20.30 9.97
C LEU A 70 -8.46 20.07 9.99
N THR A 71 -8.03 18.82 10.12
CA THR A 71 -6.66 18.42 9.82
C THR A 71 -6.61 17.97 8.36
N LEU A 72 -6.06 18.81 7.50
CA LEU A 72 -5.86 18.50 6.09
C LEU A 72 -4.56 17.74 5.93
N LEU A 73 -4.61 16.55 5.34
CA LEU A 73 -3.44 15.76 4.96
C LEU A 73 -3.23 15.93 3.44
N ASP A 74 -2.16 16.64 3.08
CA ASP A 74 -1.77 16.79 1.67
C ASP A 74 -1.03 15.53 1.24
N THR A 75 -1.61 14.73 0.32
CA THR A 75 -1.09 13.43 -0.07
C THR A 75 -0.32 13.49 -1.40
N PRO A 76 0.65 12.59 -1.65
CA PRO A 76 1.29 12.49 -2.95
C PRO A 76 0.29 12.27 -4.09
N GLY A 77 0.48 13.01 -5.19
CA GLY A 77 -0.36 12.86 -6.40
C GLY A 77 0.28 11.98 -7.50
N HIS A 78 1.56 11.65 -7.38
CA HIS A 78 2.29 10.85 -8.35
C HIS A 78 2.13 9.36 -8.08
N VAL A 79 2.03 8.55 -9.14
CA VAL A 79 1.78 7.10 -9.06
C VAL A 79 2.88 6.38 -8.26
N ASP A 80 4.14 6.79 -8.39
CA ASP A 80 5.28 6.20 -7.70
C ASP A 80 5.20 6.33 -6.16
N PHE A 81 4.41 7.28 -5.65
CA PHE A 81 4.21 7.50 -4.21
C PHE A 81 2.81 7.08 -3.74
N SER A 82 2.09 6.34 -4.56
CA SER A 82 0.71 5.91 -4.27
C SER A 82 0.61 5.03 -3.02
N ALA A 83 1.67 4.32 -2.65
CA ALA A 83 1.68 3.49 -1.45
C ALA A 83 1.64 4.34 -0.16
N GLU A 84 2.33 5.48 -0.10
CA GLU A 84 2.22 6.42 1.02
C GLU A 84 0.83 7.06 1.08
N MET A 85 0.30 7.44 -0.07
CA MET A 85 -1.07 7.93 -0.16
C MET A 85 -2.07 6.87 0.34
N GLU A 86 -1.94 5.60 -0.07
CA GLU A 86 -2.83 4.52 0.36
C GLU A 86 -2.80 4.31 1.88
N ARG A 87 -1.63 4.36 2.52
CA ARG A 87 -1.50 4.29 3.98
C ARG A 87 -2.23 5.42 4.69
N THR A 88 -2.22 6.61 4.09
CA THR A 88 -2.93 7.78 4.61
C THR A 88 -4.44 7.60 4.59
N LEU A 89 -5.01 6.88 3.59
CA LEU A 89 -6.47 6.63 3.52
C LEU A 89 -7.03 5.96 4.78
N ALA A 90 -6.24 5.13 5.44
CA ALA A 90 -6.67 4.40 6.65
C ALA A 90 -6.95 5.30 7.87
N VAL A 91 -6.55 6.57 7.83
CA VAL A 91 -6.74 7.54 8.94
C VAL A 91 -7.68 8.69 8.57
N LEU A 92 -8.23 8.71 7.35
CA LEU A 92 -9.14 9.76 6.91
C LEU A 92 -10.55 9.55 7.43
N ASP A 93 -11.21 10.64 7.80
CA ASP A 93 -12.65 10.69 8.02
C ASP A 93 -13.38 11.06 6.73
N TYR A 94 -12.76 11.92 5.91
CA TYR A 94 -13.25 12.34 4.60
C TYR A 94 -12.09 12.49 3.62
N ALA A 95 -12.42 12.52 2.35
CA ALA A 95 -11.48 12.84 1.27
C ALA A 95 -12.02 13.99 0.40
N ILE A 96 -11.10 14.81 -0.08
CA ILE A 96 -11.35 15.78 -1.15
C ILE A 96 -10.64 15.25 -2.39
N LEU A 97 -11.42 14.77 -3.36
CA LEU A 97 -10.89 14.30 -4.64
C LEU A 97 -10.89 15.48 -5.63
N VAL A 98 -9.69 15.90 -6.02
CA VAL A 98 -9.51 17.02 -6.95
C VAL A 98 -9.37 16.50 -8.37
N ILE A 99 -10.17 17.04 -9.28
CA ILE A 99 -10.19 16.67 -10.70
C ILE A 99 -9.95 17.93 -11.54
N SER A 100 -9.10 17.83 -12.55
CA SER A 100 -8.88 18.94 -13.49
C SER A 100 -10.08 19.07 -14.45
N GLY A 101 -10.70 20.25 -14.51
CA GLY A 101 -11.79 20.54 -15.44
C GLY A 101 -11.33 20.54 -16.90
N ALA A 102 -10.04 20.81 -17.14
CA ALA A 102 -9.46 20.79 -18.48
C ALA A 102 -9.20 19.35 -18.97
N ASP A 103 -8.72 18.46 -18.08
CA ASP A 103 -8.26 17.12 -18.44
C ASP A 103 -9.29 16.02 -18.15
N GLY A 104 -10.28 16.30 -17.27
CA GLY A 104 -11.32 15.37 -16.86
C GLY A 104 -10.80 14.23 -15.97
N ILE A 105 -11.48 13.09 -16.00
CA ILE A 105 -11.13 11.89 -15.20
C ILE A 105 -9.97 11.17 -15.87
N GLN A 106 -8.85 11.06 -15.17
CA GLN A 106 -7.64 10.37 -15.57
C GLN A 106 -7.58 8.95 -14.96
N GLY A 107 -6.76 8.05 -15.51
CA GLY A 107 -6.64 6.67 -15.01
C GLY A 107 -6.25 6.59 -13.53
N HIS A 108 -5.33 7.45 -13.07
CA HIS A 108 -4.98 7.51 -11.65
C HIS A 108 -6.16 8.00 -10.78
N THR A 109 -7.01 8.89 -11.27
CA THR A 109 -8.23 9.34 -10.57
C THR A 109 -9.19 8.18 -10.32
N GLU A 110 -9.32 7.25 -11.27
CA GLU A 110 -10.13 6.03 -11.10
C GLU A 110 -9.53 5.07 -10.06
N THR A 111 -8.20 4.99 -10.01
CA THR A 111 -7.51 4.22 -8.97
C THR A 111 -7.77 4.81 -7.58
N LEU A 112 -7.64 6.14 -7.44
CA LEU A 112 -7.98 6.86 -6.20
C LEU A 112 -9.43 6.58 -5.79
N TRP A 113 -10.37 6.63 -6.74
CA TRP A 113 -11.79 6.35 -6.49
C TRP A 113 -12.02 4.92 -5.98
N ARG A 114 -11.36 3.91 -6.59
CA ARG A 114 -11.44 2.50 -6.15
C ARG A 114 -10.86 2.31 -4.75
N LEU A 115 -9.73 2.97 -4.44
CA LEU A 115 -9.13 2.93 -3.10
C LEU A 115 -10.03 3.62 -2.07
N LEU A 116 -10.58 4.80 -2.35
CA LEU A 116 -11.55 5.48 -1.49
C LEU A 116 -12.78 4.61 -1.21
N LYS A 117 -13.25 3.85 -2.19
CA LYS A 117 -14.33 2.86 -2.01
C LYS A 117 -13.88 1.70 -1.12
N ARG A 118 -12.69 1.15 -1.33
CA ARG A 118 -12.15 0.04 -0.54
C ARG A 118 -11.98 0.39 0.93
N TYR A 119 -11.48 1.59 1.22
CA TYR A 119 -11.28 2.10 2.59
C TYR A 119 -12.54 2.73 3.17
N ASN A 120 -13.65 2.71 2.44
CA ASN A 120 -14.93 3.30 2.83
C ASN A 120 -14.82 4.77 3.26
N VAL A 121 -13.98 5.58 2.58
CA VAL A 121 -13.77 6.99 2.91
C VAL A 121 -14.82 7.87 2.22
N PRO A 122 -15.69 8.58 2.97
CA PRO A 122 -16.63 9.55 2.42
C PRO A 122 -15.90 10.62 1.61
N THR A 123 -16.43 11.01 0.45
CA THR A 123 -15.67 11.79 -0.53
C THR A 123 -16.44 12.99 -1.04
N PHE A 124 -15.82 14.17 -0.95
CA PHE A 124 -16.20 15.39 -1.66
C PHE A 124 -15.36 15.49 -2.93
N ILE A 125 -15.93 16.01 -4.01
CA ILE A 125 -15.24 16.17 -5.30
C ILE A 125 -15.12 17.66 -5.59
N PHE A 126 -13.89 18.13 -5.85
CA PHE A 126 -13.64 19.49 -6.31
C PHE A 126 -13.11 19.48 -7.74
N ILE A 127 -13.90 19.99 -8.66
CA ILE A 127 -13.52 20.11 -10.07
C ILE A 127 -12.82 21.46 -10.25
N ASN A 128 -11.50 21.39 -10.32
CA ASN A 128 -10.60 22.55 -10.38
C ASN A 128 -10.33 22.99 -11.83
N LYS A 129 -9.72 24.15 -12.02
CA LYS A 129 -9.36 24.73 -13.33
C LYS A 129 -10.58 24.96 -14.24
N MET A 130 -11.72 25.32 -13.68
CA MET A 130 -12.92 25.64 -14.46
C MET A 130 -12.77 26.94 -15.28
N ASP A 131 -11.73 27.72 -15.04
CA ASP A 131 -11.33 28.88 -15.86
C ASP A 131 -10.65 28.48 -17.18
N ALA A 132 -10.35 27.20 -17.40
CA ALA A 132 -9.78 26.72 -18.65
C ALA A 132 -10.84 26.73 -19.79
N PRO A 133 -10.48 27.13 -21.04
CA PRO A 133 -11.42 27.19 -22.16
C PRO A 133 -12.07 25.85 -22.53
N ALA A 134 -11.43 24.73 -22.21
CA ALA A 134 -11.91 23.36 -22.49
C ALA A 134 -12.84 22.82 -21.41
N ALA A 135 -12.99 23.50 -20.26
CA ALA A 135 -13.78 23.01 -19.15
C ALA A 135 -15.28 23.16 -19.45
N ASP A 136 -16.01 22.04 -19.34
CA ASP A 136 -17.49 21.99 -19.53
C ASP A 136 -18.11 21.29 -18.33
N LYS A 137 -18.81 22.05 -17.49
CA LYS A 137 -19.42 21.56 -16.24
C LYS A 137 -20.39 20.41 -16.48
N THR A 138 -21.24 20.50 -17.51
CA THR A 138 -22.25 19.47 -17.80
C THR A 138 -21.62 18.18 -18.29
N LYS A 139 -20.62 18.27 -19.18
CA LYS A 139 -19.86 17.12 -19.68
C LYS A 139 -19.14 16.42 -18.53
N LEU A 140 -18.48 17.16 -17.65
CA LEU A 140 -17.74 16.65 -16.50
C LEU A 140 -18.65 15.95 -15.49
N LEU A 141 -19.78 16.55 -15.14
CA LEU A 141 -20.75 15.95 -14.22
C LEU A 141 -21.31 14.62 -14.78
N ASN A 142 -21.61 14.57 -16.07
CA ASN A 142 -22.05 13.35 -16.74
C ASN A 142 -20.95 12.26 -16.76
N GLN A 143 -19.67 12.64 -16.91
CA GLN A 143 -18.55 11.71 -16.80
C GLN A 143 -18.43 11.15 -15.38
N LEU A 144 -18.57 12.00 -14.34
CA LEU A 144 -18.54 11.58 -12.94
C LEU A 144 -19.68 10.60 -12.64
N LYS A 145 -20.90 10.92 -13.04
CA LYS A 145 -22.06 10.02 -12.89
C LYS A 145 -21.79 8.66 -13.55
N LYS A 146 -21.32 8.65 -14.79
CA LYS A 146 -21.09 7.42 -15.56
C LYS A 146 -19.93 6.56 -15.01
N ARG A 147 -18.82 7.18 -14.56
CA ARG A 147 -17.58 6.45 -14.20
C ARG A 147 -17.48 6.14 -12.71
N PHE A 148 -18.06 6.99 -11.85
CA PHE A 148 -17.96 6.87 -10.41
C PHE A 148 -19.26 6.42 -9.75
N SER A 149 -20.29 7.28 -9.79
CA SER A 149 -21.59 7.01 -9.19
C SER A 149 -22.63 8.02 -9.66
N ASP A 150 -23.86 7.58 -9.84
CA ASP A 150 -25.02 8.48 -10.06
C ASP A 150 -25.22 9.47 -8.91
N GLY A 151 -24.72 9.13 -7.70
CA GLY A 151 -24.70 10.01 -6.53
C GLY A 151 -23.73 11.20 -6.61
N CYS A 152 -22.98 11.40 -7.71
CA CYS A 152 -22.21 12.61 -7.96
C CYS A 152 -23.17 13.75 -8.35
N ILE A 153 -23.42 14.67 -7.42
CA ILE A 153 -24.40 15.76 -7.57
C ILE A 153 -23.71 17.12 -7.39
N ASP A 154 -24.13 18.11 -8.18
CA ASP A 154 -23.61 19.46 -8.12
C ASP A 154 -24.14 20.22 -6.88
N PHE A 155 -23.24 20.58 -5.99
CA PHE A 155 -23.49 21.33 -4.77
C PHE A 155 -23.02 22.80 -4.85
N THR A 156 -22.59 23.27 -6.03
CA THR A 156 -22.13 24.65 -6.20
C THR A 156 -23.28 25.62 -5.91
N GLY A 157 -23.07 26.55 -4.98
CA GLY A 157 -24.10 27.51 -4.53
C GLY A 157 -25.10 27.00 -3.48
N ALA A 158 -25.15 25.73 -3.19
CA ALA A 158 -26.13 25.11 -2.27
C ALA A 158 -25.94 25.51 -0.79
N HIS A 159 -24.92 26.26 -0.44
CA HIS A 159 -24.62 26.68 0.95
C HIS A 159 -25.33 28.00 1.32
N ASP A 160 -25.54 28.91 0.37
CA ASP A 160 -26.10 30.25 0.60
C ASP A 160 -27.59 30.32 0.32
N ASP A 161 -28.09 29.55 -0.62
CA ASP A 161 -29.46 29.62 -1.10
C ASP A 161 -30.15 28.25 -1.06
N ASN A 162 -31.16 28.13 -0.20
CA ASN A 162 -32.03 26.95 -0.19
C ASN A 162 -32.74 26.71 -1.54
N ALA A 163 -32.83 27.70 -2.42
CA ALA A 163 -33.40 27.54 -3.74
C ALA A 163 -32.49 26.70 -4.65
N VAL A 164 -31.16 26.92 -4.62
CA VAL A 164 -30.21 26.12 -5.41
C VAL A 164 -30.20 24.66 -4.92
N LEU A 165 -30.28 24.43 -3.60
CA LEU A 165 -30.42 23.09 -3.07
C LEU A 165 -31.76 22.45 -3.46
N ALA A 166 -32.85 23.26 -3.59
CA ALA A 166 -34.16 22.77 -4.04
C ALA A 166 -34.12 22.20 -5.46
N ASP A 167 -33.31 22.76 -6.35
CA ASP A 167 -33.18 22.31 -7.75
C ASP A 167 -32.51 20.91 -7.85
N VAL A 168 -31.70 20.52 -6.88
CA VAL A 168 -31.00 19.21 -6.84
C VAL A 168 -31.61 18.23 -5.84
N MET A 169 -32.65 18.63 -5.09
CA MET A 169 -33.30 17.77 -4.08
C MET A 169 -33.88 16.48 -4.66
N GLU A 170 -34.44 16.53 -5.83
CA GLU A 170 -34.97 15.34 -6.50
C GLU A 170 -33.85 14.38 -6.89
N ASP A 171 -32.74 14.90 -7.40
CA ASP A 171 -31.54 14.10 -7.71
C ASP A 171 -30.95 13.44 -6.45
N ILE A 172 -30.93 14.15 -5.31
CA ILE A 172 -30.49 13.60 -4.02
C ILE A 172 -31.47 12.53 -3.54
N ALA A 173 -32.77 12.78 -3.62
CA ALA A 173 -33.81 11.84 -3.21
C ALA A 173 -33.72 10.52 -3.96
N MET A 174 -33.43 10.56 -5.26
CA MET A 174 -33.28 9.36 -6.09
C MET A 174 -32.12 8.44 -5.68
N GLN A 175 -31.19 8.88 -4.85
CA GLN A 175 -30.03 8.07 -4.42
C GLN A 175 -30.33 7.13 -3.27
N SER A 176 -31.45 7.28 -2.54
CA SER A 176 -31.81 6.46 -1.39
C SER A 176 -33.33 6.34 -1.24
N GLU A 177 -33.83 5.14 -0.98
CA GLU A 177 -35.26 4.90 -0.71
C GLU A 177 -35.77 5.76 0.45
N THR A 178 -35.00 5.83 1.55
CA THR A 178 -35.35 6.66 2.72
C THR A 178 -35.40 8.16 2.37
N ALA A 179 -34.44 8.64 1.59
CA ALA A 179 -34.43 10.05 1.16
C ALA A 179 -35.61 10.36 0.21
N MET A 180 -35.98 9.42 -0.65
CA MET A 180 -37.14 9.55 -1.54
C MET A 180 -38.46 9.61 -0.76
N GLU A 181 -38.62 8.75 0.26
CA GLU A 181 -39.82 8.79 1.13
C GLU A 181 -39.95 10.14 1.85
N LEU A 182 -38.85 10.64 2.45
CA LEU A 182 -38.81 11.94 3.12
C LEU A 182 -39.14 13.10 2.15
N TYR A 183 -38.60 13.05 0.93
CA TYR A 183 -38.86 14.05 -0.09
C TYR A 183 -40.32 14.06 -0.56
N LEU A 184 -40.90 12.87 -0.76
CA LEU A 184 -42.32 12.74 -1.14
C LEU A 184 -43.28 13.22 -0.03
N GLU A 185 -42.90 13.02 1.25
CA GLU A 185 -43.73 13.46 2.39
C GLU A 185 -43.63 14.95 2.68
N SER A 186 -42.45 15.55 2.59
CA SER A 186 -42.15 16.91 3.07
C SER A 186 -41.75 17.90 1.99
N GLY A 187 -41.41 17.42 0.79
CA GLY A 187 -40.85 18.23 -0.30
C GLY A 187 -39.40 18.67 -0.08
N THR A 188 -38.76 18.21 1.01
CA THR A 188 -37.40 18.59 1.36
C THR A 188 -36.66 17.44 2.04
N ILE A 189 -35.32 17.41 1.95
CA ILE A 189 -34.43 16.48 2.70
C ILE A 189 -33.63 17.32 3.70
N GLN A 190 -33.59 16.86 4.94
CA GLN A 190 -32.86 17.57 6.01
C GLN A 190 -31.36 17.38 5.86
N ASP A 191 -30.56 18.36 6.30
CA ASP A 191 -29.10 18.32 6.28
C ASP A 191 -28.52 17.08 6.94
N GLU A 192 -29.15 16.56 8.02
CA GLU A 192 -28.68 15.37 8.70
C GLU A 192 -28.75 14.12 7.79
N THR A 193 -29.85 13.94 7.07
CA THR A 193 -29.99 12.86 6.08
C THR A 193 -28.95 12.98 4.97
N ILE A 194 -28.70 14.22 4.49
CA ILE A 194 -27.65 14.46 3.48
C ILE A 194 -26.27 14.08 4.04
N ARG A 195 -25.95 14.42 5.31
CA ARG A 195 -24.70 14.03 5.97
C ARG A 195 -24.55 12.51 6.09
N GLU A 196 -25.62 11.81 6.45
CA GLU A 196 -25.66 10.35 6.50
C GLU A 196 -25.39 9.74 5.12
N MET A 197 -26.08 10.21 4.08
CA MET A 197 -25.86 9.74 2.71
C MET A 197 -24.43 9.95 2.22
N ILE A 198 -23.78 11.05 2.61
CA ILE A 198 -22.37 11.31 2.29
C ILE A 198 -21.48 10.35 3.08
N ALA A 199 -21.73 10.16 4.39
CA ALA A 199 -20.97 9.26 5.25
C ALA A 199 -21.05 7.81 4.78
N ASP A 200 -22.22 7.39 4.29
CA ASP A 200 -22.48 6.04 3.74
C ASP A 200 -22.01 5.87 2.28
N ARG A 201 -21.37 6.90 1.70
CA ARG A 201 -20.90 6.90 0.30
C ARG A 201 -21.99 6.63 -0.74
N VAL A 202 -23.19 7.09 -0.48
CA VAL A 202 -24.32 7.09 -1.41
C VAL A 202 -24.35 8.39 -2.21
N LEU A 203 -23.97 9.50 -1.57
CA LEU A 203 -23.94 10.86 -2.13
C LEU A 203 -22.52 11.42 -2.14
N PHE A 204 -22.13 12.07 -3.24
CA PHE A 204 -20.80 12.65 -3.46
C PHE A 204 -20.99 14.11 -3.92
N PRO A 205 -20.89 15.08 -2.99
CA PRO A 205 -21.00 16.49 -3.35
C PRO A 205 -19.89 16.93 -4.30
N CYS A 206 -20.27 17.47 -5.46
CA CYS A 206 -19.38 18.01 -6.47
C CYS A 206 -19.42 19.54 -6.43
N PHE A 207 -18.24 20.18 -6.37
CA PHE A 207 -18.06 21.62 -6.42
C PHE A 207 -17.18 21.97 -7.60
N PHE A 208 -17.47 23.07 -8.26
CA PHE A 208 -16.77 23.53 -9.45
C PHE A 208 -16.14 24.88 -9.19
N GLY A 209 -14.85 25.03 -9.54
CA GLY A 209 -14.14 26.29 -9.28
C GLY A 209 -12.75 26.36 -9.91
N SER A 210 -12.01 27.39 -9.53
CA SER A 210 -10.61 27.57 -9.89
C SER A 210 -9.82 28.00 -8.66
N ALA A 211 -9.03 27.09 -8.12
CA ALA A 211 -8.20 27.35 -6.94
C ALA A 211 -7.21 28.49 -7.20
N LEU A 212 -6.64 28.57 -8.42
CA LEU A 212 -5.70 29.63 -8.80
C LEU A 212 -6.37 31.02 -8.83
N LYS A 213 -7.65 31.09 -9.16
CA LYS A 213 -8.45 32.33 -9.22
C LYS A 213 -9.22 32.60 -7.93
N MET A 214 -9.18 31.69 -6.95
CA MET A 214 -9.96 31.73 -5.71
C MET A 214 -11.49 31.66 -5.98
N ASP A 215 -11.90 31.08 -7.11
CA ASP A 215 -13.28 30.94 -7.51
C ASP A 215 -13.87 29.63 -6.98
N GLY A 216 -15.06 29.69 -6.33
CA GLY A 216 -15.73 28.55 -5.74
C GLY A 216 -15.11 28.00 -4.43
N ILE A 217 -14.07 28.64 -3.89
CA ILE A 217 -13.37 28.15 -2.69
C ILE A 217 -14.19 28.43 -1.43
N ASP A 218 -14.73 29.63 -1.25
CA ASP A 218 -15.57 29.99 -0.11
C ASP A 218 -16.83 29.09 -0.06
N GLU A 219 -17.43 28.84 -1.21
CA GLU A 219 -18.58 27.94 -1.38
C GLU A 219 -18.24 26.52 -0.98
N PHE A 220 -17.08 26.02 -1.42
CA PHE A 220 -16.61 24.69 -1.06
C PHE A 220 -16.38 24.56 0.45
N VAL A 221 -15.69 25.54 1.08
CA VAL A 221 -15.44 25.55 2.52
C VAL A 221 -16.75 25.54 3.31
N ALA A 222 -17.71 26.41 2.94
CA ALA A 222 -19.00 26.49 3.60
C ALA A 222 -19.83 25.21 3.43
N GLY A 223 -19.86 24.63 2.23
CA GLY A 223 -20.53 23.37 1.93
C GLY A 223 -19.89 22.20 2.68
N PHE A 224 -18.57 22.13 2.70
CA PHE A 224 -17.84 21.12 3.46
C PHE A 224 -18.14 21.20 4.96
N GLU A 225 -18.03 22.38 5.58
CA GLU A 225 -18.36 22.59 7.00
C GLU A 225 -19.81 22.20 7.34
N ARG A 226 -20.77 22.51 6.44
CA ARG A 226 -22.19 22.20 6.63
C ARG A 226 -22.45 20.69 6.60
N TYR A 227 -21.86 19.97 5.65
CA TYR A 227 -22.23 18.58 5.37
C TYR A 227 -21.30 17.51 5.95
N VAL A 228 -20.16 17.85 6.54
CA VAL A 228 -19.36 16.88 7.30
C VAL A 228 -19.96 16.59 8.66
N ARG A 229 -19.82 15.33 9.10
CA ARG A 229 -20.20 14.85 10.43
C ARG A 229 -18.94 14.42 11.18
N GLU A 230 -18.81 14.80 12.47
CA GLU A 230 -17.73 14.30 13.31
C GLU A 230 -17.96 12.82 13.58
N PRO A 231 -16.94 11.96 13.39
CA PRO A 231 -17.04 10.55 13.73
C PRO A 231 -17.32 10.33 15.22
N GLU A 232 -18.03 9.26 15.53
CA GLU A 232 -18.18 8.82 16.91
C GLU A 232 -16.94 8.04 17.34
N TYR A 233 -16.29 8.51 18.40
CA TYR A 233 -15.09 7.89 18.94
C TYR A 233 -15.42 7.15 20.24
N ASP A 234 -14.82 5.96 20.38
CA ASP A 234 -14.90 5.22 21.63
C ASP A 234 -14.15 5.94 22.76
N SER A 235 -14.51 5.64 24.01
CA SER A 235 -13.84 6.14 25.22
C SER A 235 -12.52 5.45 25.51
N GLU A 236 -12.28 4.25 25.00
CA GLU A 236 -11.04 3.49 25.16
C GLU A 236 -9.98 3.97 24.18
N PHE A 237 -8.72 4.02 24.64
CA PHE A 237 -7.62 4.46 23.78
C PHE A 237 -7.42 3.54 22.59
N GLY A 238 -7.37 4.14 21.42
CA GLY A 238 -6.98 3.54 20.16
C GLY A 238 -6.25 4.55 19.29
N ALA A 239 -5.28 4.11 18.51
CA ALA A 239 -4.60 4.95 17.53
C ALA A 239 -4.13 4.13 16.32
N ARG A 240 -4.15 4.75 15.14
CA ARG A 240 -3.64 4.17 13.90
C ARG A 240 -2.42 4.93 13.41
N ILE A 241 -1.33 4.21 13.16
CA ILE A 241 -0.09 4.77 12.61
C ILE A 241 -0.20 4.76 11.08
N TYR A 242 0.10 5.89 10.44
CA TYR A 242 0.05 5.99 8.98
C TYR A 242 1.40 6.34 8.34
N LYS A 243 2.33 6.94 9.12
CA LYS A 243 3.63 7.39 8.61
C LYS A 243 4.70 7.28 9.70
N VAL A 244 5.93 7.01 9.28
CA VAL A 244 7.15 7.17 10.07
C VAL A 244 8.06 8.12 9.31
N SER A 245 8.77 9.00 10.01
CA SER A 245 9.76 9.91 9.42
C SER A 245 10.83 10.28 10.43
N HIS A 246 11.87 10.98 10.01
CA HIS A 246 12.88 11.56 10.89
C HIS A 246 12.88 13.09 10.78
N ASP A 247 13.02 13.79 11.93
CA ASP A 247 13.15 15.24 11.92
C ASP A 247 14.58 15.67 11.55
N ALA A 248 14.79 16.97 11.38
CA ALA A 248 16.11 17.53 10.99
C ALA A 248 17.25 17.22 12.01
N GLN A 249 16.91 16.77 13.21
CA GLN A 249 17.84 16.34 14.26
C GLN A 249 18.05 14.82 14.27
N GLY A 250 17.43 14.07 13.35
CA GLY A 250 17.47 12.62 13.28
C GLY A 250 16.57 11.91 14.30
N ASN A 251 15.64 12.63 14.98
CA ASN A 251 14.69 11.97 15.85
C ASN A 251 13.59 11.28 15.03
N ARG A 252 13.36 10.02 15.34
CA ARG A 252 12.28 9.25 14.75
C ARG A 252 10.90 9.75 15.21
N LEU A 253 10.02 10.00 14.27
CA LEU A 253 8.65 10.47 14.46
C LEU A 253 7.67 9.37 14.02
N THR A 254 6.83 8.92 14.94
CA THR A 254 5.69 8.05 14.64
C THR A 254 4.44 8.91 14.48
N TRP A 255 3.90 8.96 13.26
CA TRP A 255 2.70 9.73 12.94
C TRP A 255 1.46 8.87 13.08
N LEU A 256 0.52 9.33 13.87
CA LEU A 256 -0.70 8.58 14.17
C LEU A 256 -1.93 9.49 14.27
N LYS A 257 -3.10 8.89 14.01
CA LYS A 257 -4.40 9.44 14.38
C LYS A 257 -4.92 8.73 15.61
N VAL A 258 -5.34 9.46 16.63
CA VAL A 258 -6.04 8.91 17.79
C VAL A 258 -7.47 8.56 17.37
N THR A 259 -7.85 7.28 17.45
CA THR A 259 -9.13 6.72 17.01
C THR A 259 -10.08 6.43 18.17
N GLY A 260 -9.63 6.63 19.42
CA GLY A 260 -10.44 6.48 20.64
C GLY A 260 -9.75 7.06 21.86
N GLY A 261 -10.53 7.50 22.84
CA GLY A 261 -10.06 7.99 24.11
C GLY A 261 -9.16 9.22 24.06
N GLU A 262 -8.19 9.26 24.99
CA GLU A 262 -7.18 10.31 25.13
C GLU A 262 -5.77 9.68 25.13
N PHE A 263 -4.85 10.27 24.40
CA PHE A 263 -3.44 9.88 24.40
C PHE A 263 -2.59 10.92 25.12
N LYS A 264 -1.78 10.48 26.09
CA LYS A 264 -0.92 11.36 26.92
C LYS A 264 0.55 11.12 26.64
N ALA A 265 1.35 12.18 26.65
CA ALA A 265 2.80 12.07 26.67
C ALA A 265 3.27 11.20 27.85
N LYS A 266 4.40 10.53 27.69
CA LYS A 266 5.00 9.61 28.68
C LYS A 266 4.20 8.33 28.97
N THR A 267 3.15 8.02 28.19
CA THR A 267 2.39 6.78 28.30
C THR A 267 3.24 5.60 27.77
N MET A 268 3.15 4.46 28.46
CA MET A 268 3.67 3.19 27.93
C MET A 268 2.71 2.66 26.88
N LEU A 269 3.23 2.35 25.72
CA LEU A 269 2.53 1.73 24.61
C LEU A 269 3.06 0.33 24.35
N SER A 270 2.22 -0.52 23.82
CA SER A 270 2.57 -1.87 23.38
C SER A 270 1.96 -2.14 22.01
N GLY A 271 2.58 -3.02 21.26
CA GLY A 271 2.09 -3.42 19.95
C GLY A 271 2.77 -4.69 19.49
N THR A 272 2.30 -5.28 18.41
CA THR A 272 2.86 -6.48 17.80
C THR A 272 4.21 -6.15 17.16
N ALA A 273 5.24 -6.97 17.42
CA ALA A 273 6.53 -6.80 16.76
C ALA A 273 6.42 -7.21 15.29
N ARG A 274 6.96 -6.38 14.40
CA ARG A 274 7.08 -6.76 12.98
C ARG A 274 8.15 -7.84 12.84
N VAL A 275 7.78 -8.94 12.20
CA VAL A 275 8.68 -10.07 11.95
C VAL A 275 9.73 -9.66 10.90
N GLY A 276 11.02 -10.04 11.13
CA GLY A 276 12.11 -9.80 10.18
C GLY A 276 12.92 -8.52 10.39
N THR A 277 12.64 -7.70 11.40
CA THR A 277 13.52 -6.59 11.77
C THR A 277 14.56 -7.04 12.79
N ASP A 278 15.82 -6.99 12.40
CA ASP A 278 17.01 -7.38 13.20
C ASP A 278 17.32 -6.38 14.34
N LEU A 279 16.30 -5.93 15.06
CA LEU A 279 16.39 -4.96 16.14
C LEU A 279 16.37 -5.65 17.51
N GLY A 280 17.41 -6.44 17.81
CA GLY A 280 17.75 -6.96 19.14
C GLY A 280 16.58 -7.55 19.94
N GLU A 281 16.57 -8.85 20.15
CA GLU A 281 15.54 -9.65 20.85
C GLU A 281 15.23 -9.19 22.30
N SER A 282 16.01 -8.29 22.88
CA SER A 282 15.99 -7.95 24.30
C SER A 282 14.83 -7.05 24.78
N LYS A 283 13.85 -6.68 23.92
CA LYS A 283 12.72 -5.80 24.27
C LYS A 283 11.35 -6.33 23.83
N ILE A 284 11.27 -7.58 23.39
CA ILE A 284 10.03 -8.26 23.04
C ILE A 284 9.72 -9.25 24.16
N ASP A 285 8.50 -9.27 24.66
CA ASP A 285 8.08 -10.24 25.66
C ASP A 285 7.79 -11.63 25.05
N ASP A 286 7.49 -12.60 25.92
CA ASP A 286 7.22 -14.00 25.52
C ASP A 286 5.98 -14.13 24.60
N ASP A 287 5.09 -13.12 24.60
CA ASP A 287 3.90 -13.06 23.75
C ASP A 287 4.17 -12.34 22.39
N GLY A 288 5.41 -11.92 22.12
CA GLY A 288 5.81 -11.24 20.90
C GLY A 288 5.42 -9.76 20.86
N MET A 289 5.12 -9.16 22.01
CA MET A 289 4.72 -7.76 22.14
C MET A 289 5.92 -6.90 22.57
N TRP A 290 6.05 -5.73 21.93
CA TRP A 290 6.99 -4.70 22.39
C TRP A 290 6.33 -3.72 23.36
N HIS A 291 7.12 -3.14 24.27
CA HIS A 291 6.69 -2.13 25.22
C HIS A 291 7.65 -0.93 25.18
N GLU A 292 7.16 0.23 24.76
CA GLU A 292 7.96 1.44 24.65
C GLU A 292 7.21 2.64 25.24
N LYS A 293 7.97 3.62 25.70
CA LYS A 293 7.42 4.84 26.29
C LYS A 293 7.39 5.96 25.24
N ALA A 294 6.21 6.50 25.00
CA ALA A 294 6.06 7.72 24.20
C ALA A 294 6.71 8.91 24.93
N ASP A 295 7.61 9.64 24.28
CA ASP A 295 8.30 10.76 24.93
C ASP A 295 7.55 12.08 24.78
N GLN A 296 7.44 12.60 23.58
CA GLN A 296 6.75 13.85 23.27
C GLN A 296 5.60 13.59 22.31
N VAL A 297 4.52 14.35 22.47
CA VAL A 297 3.43 14.42 21.52
C VAL A 297 3.48 15.79 20.85
N ARG A 298 3.61 15.80 19.51
CA ARG A 298 3.75 16.99 18.69
C ARG A 298 2.58 17.09 17.71
N VAL A 299 1.90 18.22 17.70
CA VAL A 299 0.84 18.53 16.72
C VAL A 299 1.42 19.48 15.68
N TYR A 300 1.43 19.04 14.42
CA TYR A 300 2.05 19.74 13.31
C TYR A 300 1.02 20.51 12.47
N SER A 301 1.49 21.63 11.89
CA SER A 301 0.82 22.34 10.80
C SER A 301 1.89 22.89 9.85
N GLY A 302 2.07 22.25 8.71
CA GLY A 302 3.24 22.43 7.85
C GLY A 302 4.55 22.10 8.61
N ALA A 303 5.58 22.88 8.41
CA ALA A 303 6.89 22.69 9.06
C ALA A 303 6.92 23.01 10.57
N LYS A 304 5.84 23.55 11.13
CA LYS A 304 5.79 23.96 12.54
C LYS A 304 5.00 22.98 13.39
N PHE A 305 5.45 22.78 14.64
CA PHE A 305 4.73 21.96 15.59
C PHE A 305 4.59 22.63 16.96
N THR A 306 3.62 22.16 17.71
CA THR A 306 3.43 22.47 19.12
C THR A 306 3.51 21.18 19.93
N THR A 307 4.32 21.16 20.98
CA THR A 307 4.35 20.04 21.93
C THR A 307 3.19 20.18 22.90
N VAL A 308 2.45 19.08 23.10
CA VAL A 308 1.27 19.04 23.98
C VAL A 308 1.40 17.88 24.96
N ASP A 309 0.75 18.00 26.11
CA ASP A 309 0.73 16.95 27.15
C ASP A 309 -0.23 15.82 26.81
N SER A 310 -1.32 16.12 26.09
CA SER A 310 -2.30 15.13 25.65
C SER A 310 -3.03 15.56 24.38
N VAL A 311 -3.56 14.58 23.67
CA VAL A 311 -4.45 14.73 22.51
C VAL A 311 -5.64 13.78 22.63
N VAL A 312 -6.79 14.19 22.11
CA VAL A 312 -8.02 13.40 22.13
C VAL A 312 -8.30 12.74 20.77
N ALA A 313 -9.23 11.81 20.75
CA ALA A 313 -9.70 11.17 19.53
C ALA A 313 -10.03 12.18 18.41
N GLY A 314 -9.75 11.82 17.16
CA GLY A 314 -9.86 12.71 15.99
C GLY A 314 -8.65 13.62 15.77
N THR A 315 -7.60 13.52 16.58
CA THR A 315 -6.38 14.33 16.43
C THR A 315 -5.28 13.53 15.74
N VAL A 316 -4.61 14.15 14.77
CA VAL A 316 -3.37 13.65 14.15
C VAL A 316 -2.19 14.28 14.87
N CYS A 317 -1.22 13.46 15.25
CA CYS A 317 0.00 13.91 15.93
C CYS A 317 1.21 13.05 15.57
N ALA A 318 2.40 13.57 15.84
CA ALA A 318 3.65 12.83 15.79
C ALA A 318 4.17 12.56 17.20
N VAL A 319 4.71 11.37 17.42
CA VAL A 319 5.20 10.91 18.73
C VAL A 319 6.67 10.52 18.61
N THR A 320 7.48 10.97 19.58
CA THR A 320 8.89 10.55 19.70
C THR A 320 9.05 9.46 20.75
N GLY A 321 10.17 8.73 20.72
CA GLY A 321 10.52 7.70 21.70
C GLY A 321 10.04 6.29 21.35
N LEU A 322 9.36 6.11 20.22
CA LEU A 322 8.91 4.81 19.71
C LEU A 322 9.84 4.36 18.57
N THR A 323 10.36 3.13 18.67
CA THR A 323 11.31 2.58 17.68
C THR A 323 10.77 1.34 16.96
N ARG A 324 9.69 0.73 17.48
CA ARG A 324 9.11 -0.53 16.98
C ARG A 324 7.82 -0.36 16.17
N THR A 325 7.34 0.86 16.08
CA THR A 325 6.15 1.19 15.31
C THR A 325 6.42 1.17 13.81
N PHE A 326 5.42 0.86 13.01
CA PHE A 326 5.50 0.88 11.55
C PHE A 326 4.21 1.44 10.94
N PRO A 327 4.25 1.99 9.72
CA PRO A 327 3.05 2.47 9.03
C PRO A 327 2.03 1.34 8.84
N GLY A 328 0.78 1.57 9.25
CA GLY A 328 -0.29 0.58 9.26
C GLY A 328 -0.53 -0.10 10.60
N ALA A 329 0.39 0.00 11.57
CA ALA A 329 0.20 -0.59 12.90
C ALA A 329 -0.92 0.09 13.67
N GLY A 330 -1.63 -0.70 14.49
CA GLY A 330 -2.60 -0.25 15.47
C GLY A 330 -2.00 -0.18 16.88
N LEU A 331 -2.54 0.70 17.71
CA LEU A 331 -2.17 0.84 19.12
C LEU A 331 -3.44 0.82 19.99
N GLY A 332 -3.32 0.27 21.20
CA GLY A 332 -4.44 0.12 22.10
C GLY A 332 -5.47 -0.86 21.56
N LYS A 333 -6.73 -0.46 21.48
CA LYS A 333 -7.81 -1.29 20.91
C LYS A 333 -7.82 -1.35 19.38
N GLU A 334 -7.05 -0.49 18.72
CA GLU A 334 -7.00 -0.46 17.26
C GLU A 334 -6.19 -1.64 16.72
N PRO A 335 -6.76 -2.51 15.88
CA PRO A 335 -6.01 -3.61 15.27
C PRO A 335 -5.04 -3.10 14.21
N ASP A 336 -4.04 -3.91 13.86
CA ASP A 336 -3.19 -3.60 12.72
C ASP A 336 -4.01 -3.50 11.42
N GLY A 337 -3.64 -2.57 10.58
CA GLY A 337 -4.30 -2.33 9.29
C GLY A 337 -4.01 -3.41 8.26
N VAL A 338 -4.74 -3.36 7.16
CA VAL A 338 -4.53 -4.24 6.01
C VAL A 338 -3.31 -3.75 5.23
N ASN A 339 -2.51 -4.67 4.70
CA ASN A 339 -1.40 -4.32 3.81
C ASN A 339 -1.91 -3.53 2.59
N PRO A 340 -1.15 -2.51 2.13
CA PRO A 340 -1.48 -1.77 0.93
C PRO A 340 -1.66 -2.70 -0.29
N VAL A 341 -2.60 -2.37 -1.15
CA VAL A 341 -2.82 -3.07 -2.44
C VAL A 341 -1.76 -2.70 -3.44
N LEU A 342 -1.39 -1.41 -3.41
CA LEU A 342 -0.35 -0.90 -4.29
C LEU A 342 1.01 -1.34 -3.76
N GLN A 343 1.71 -2.15 -4.54
CA GLN A 343 3.00 -2.73 -4.17
C GLN A 343 4.04 -2.45 -5.25
N PRO A 344 5.31 -2.34 -4.88
CA PRO A 344 6.41 -2.27 -5.83
C PRO A 344 6.42 -3.48 -6.78
N VAL A 345 6.82 -3.23 -8.01
CA VAL A 345 6.91 -4.27 -9.05
C VAL A 345 8.31 -4.31 -9.70
N LEU A 346 9.17 -3.38 -9.33
CA LEU A 346 10.53 -3.27 -9.83
C LEU A 346 11.53 -3.45 -8.68
N THR A 347 12.64 -4.12 -8.97
CA THR A 347 13.79 -4.21 -8.05
C THR A 347 15.00 -3.56 -8.69
N TYR A 348 15.77 -2.85 -7.90
CA TYR A 348 16.98 -2.15 -8.34
C TYR A 348 18.16 -2.57 -7.48
N THR A 349 19.34 -2.69 -8.10
CA THR A 349 20.60 -2.94 -7.40
C THR A 349 21.30 -1.62 -7.12
N LEU A 350 21.69 -1.39 -5.88
CA LEU A 350 22.51 -0.24 -5.51
C LEU A 350 23.90 -0.36 -6.12
N LEU A 351 24.38 0.71 -6.74
CA LEU A 351 25.75 0.88 -7.21
C LEU A 351 26.42 1.93 -6.32
N PRO A 352 27.25 1.53 -5.34
CA PRO A 352 27.76 2.43 -4.30
C PRO A 352 28.82 3.42 -4.83
N GLY A 353 29.41 3.17 -6.02
CA GLY A 353 30.49 3.99 -6.54
C GLY A 353 31.71 3.96 -5.59
N GLU A 354 32.11 5.14 -5.09
CA GLU A 354 33.21 5.29 -4.13
C GLU A 354 32.74 5.20 -2.66
N CYS A 355 31.42 5.07 -2.41
CA CYS A 355 30.85 4.98 -1.07
C CYS A 355 31.04 3.58 -0.46
N ASP A 356 31.14 3.52 0.87
CA ASP A 356 31.12 2.25 1.58
C ASP A 356 29.73 1.59 1.50
N ILE A 357 29.68 0.35 1.03
CA ILE A 357 28.43 -0.39 0.82
C ILE A 357 27.65 -0.61 2.13
N HIS A 358 28.35 -0.77 3.27
CA HIS A 358 27.71 -0.92 4.56
C HIS A 358 27.10 0.39 5.05
N ALA A 359 27.76 1.54 4.81
CA ALA A 359 27.16 2.84 5.08
C ALA A 359 25.91 3.08 4.23
N CYS A 360 25.96 2.69 2.95
CA CYS A 360 24.77 2.73 2.07
C CYS A 360 23.65 1.83 2.59
N LEU A 361 23.95 0.61 3.04
CA LEU A 361 22.96 -0.30 3.60
C LEU A 361 22.29 0.27 4.85
N VAL A 362 23.06 0.86 5.77
CA VAL A 362 22.51 1.50 6.98
C VAL A 362 21.58 2.66 6.61
N ALA A 363 21.98 3.51 5.67
CA ALA A 363 21.16 4.62 5.19
C ALA A 363 19.85 4.15 4.53
N LEU A 364 19.92 3.11 3.67
CA LEU A 364 18.74 2.52 3.03
C LEU A 364 17.81 1.84 4.05
N ARG A 365 18.33 1.23 5.11
CA ARG A 365 17.52 0.68 6.20
C ARG A 365 16.78 1.75 6.98
N GLU A 366 17.37 2.95 7.15
CA GLU A 366 16.66 4.09 7.74
C GLU A 366 15.53 4.57 6.82
N LEU A 367 15.74 4.60 5.51
CA LEU A 367 14.67 4.91 4.54
C LEU A 367 13.60 3.82 4.50
N GLU A 368 13.95 2.55 4.67
CA GLU A 368 13.01 1.43 4.79
C GLU A 368 12.14 1.51 6.05
N ASP A 369 12.64 2.06 7.15
CA ASP A 369 11.84 2.32 8.35
C ASP A 369 10.72 3.34 8.07
N GLU A 370 10.99 4.33 7.20
CA GLU A 370 10.00 5.31 6.73
C GLU A 370 9.04 4.72 5.68
N ASP A 371 9.58 3.96 4.71
CA ASP A 371 8.80 3.26 3.68
C ASP A 371 9.14 1.76 3.64
N PRO A 372 8.41 0.93 4.39
CA PRO A 372 8.65 -0.51 4.46
C PRO A 372 8.53 -1.25 3.12
N LEU A 373 7.94 -0.64 2.09
CA LEU A 373 7.82 -1.24 0.77
C LEU A 373 9.12 -1.17 -0.03
N LEU A 374 10.12 -0.41 0.42
CA LEU A 374 11.45 -0.41 -0.18
C LEU A 374 12.12 -1.78 -0.10
N HIS A 375 11.75 -2.60 0.88
CA HIS A 375 12.22 -3.97 1.06
C HIS A 375 13.71 -4.12 0.71
N VAL A 376 14.56 -3.52 1.53
CA VAL A 376 16.00 -3.48 1.32
C VAL A 376 16.61 -4.85 1.68
N VAL A 377 17.23 -5.52 0.72
CA VAL A 377 17.84 -6.84 0.90
C VAL A 377 19.34 -6.76 0.67
N TRP A 378 20.12 -7.21 1.66
CA TRP A 378 21.53 -7.45 1.51
C TRP A 378 21.80 -8.86 0.97
N GLN A 379 22.55 -8.97 -0.12
CA GLN A 379 22.97 -10.22 -0.74
C GLN A 379 24.46 -10.50 -0.41
N PRO A 380 24.78 -11.27 0.65
CA PRO A 380 26.16 -11.40 1.11
C PRO A 380 27.11 -12.00 0.07
N HIS A 381 26.64 -12.93 -0.76
CA HIS A 381 27.47 -13.62 -1.76
C HIS A 381 27.85 -12.73 -2.95
N LEU A 382 27.01 -11.74 -3.25
CA LEU A 382 27.21 -10.80 -4.36
C LEU A 382 27.79 -9.46 -3.86
N GLU A 383 27.79 -9.24 -2.56
CA GLU A 383 28.09 -7.94 -1.93
C GLU A 383 27.22 -6.82 -2.51
N GLU A 384 25.92 -7.12 -2.76
CA GLU A 384 24.97 -6.21 -3.37
C GLU A 384 23.82 -5.87 -2.41
N VAL A 385 23.32 -4.65 -2.54
CA VAL A 385 22.08 -4.20 -1.89
C VAL A 385 21.01 -4.04 -2.95
N HIS A 386 19.89 -4.72 -2.74
CA HIS A 386 18.70 -4.65 -3.60
C HIS A 386 17.58 -3.92 -2.88
N LEU A 387 16.76 -3.15 -3.61
CA LEU A 387 15.58 -2.49 -3.09
C LEU A 387 14.43 -2.54 -4.11
N GLN A 388 13.20 -2.44 -3.60
CA GLN A 388 11.98 -2.49 -4.40
C GLN A 388 11.38 -1.10 -4.54
N LEU A 389 10.90 -0.75 -5.75
CA LEU A 389 10.35 0.57 -6.05
C LEU A 389 9.10 0.47 -6.95
N MET A 390 8.25 1.47 -6.85
CA MET A 390 7.07 1.63 -7.70
C MET A 390 7.44 2.12 -9.10
N GLY A 391 8.45 3.00 -9.22
CA GLY A 391 8.83 3.60 -10.49
C GLY A 391 10.10 4.43 -10.46
N ALA A 392 10.43 5.04 -11.60
CA ALA A 392 11.68 5.77 -11.81
C ALA A 392 11.76 7.09 -11.01
N VAL A 393 10.64 7.78 -10.79
CA VAL A 393 10.64 9.03 -10.02
C VAL A 393 10.96 8.75 -8.55
N GLN A 394 10.44 7.65 -7.99
CA GLN A 394 10.80 7.21 -6.63
C GLN A 394 12.30 6.90 -6.53
N LEU A 395 12.89 6.26 -7.55
CA LEU A 395 14.33 5.97 -7.60
C LEU A 395 15.18 7.25 -7.52
N GLU A 396 14.84 8.27 -8.32
CA GLU A 396 15.53 9.55 -8.29
C GLU A 396 15.40 10.25 -6.93
N VAL A 397 14.23 10.16 -6.29
CA VAL A 397 14.00 10.72 -4.95
C VAL A 397 14.88 10.00 -3.92
N ILE A 398 14.94 8.67 -3.95
CA ILE A 398 15.81 7.89 -3.04
C ILE A 398 17.28 8.28 -3.26
N GLN A 399 17.73 8.39 -4.50
CA GLN A 399 19.09 8.82 -4.82
C GLN A 399 19.40 10.21 -4.25
N GLN A 400 18.47 11.15 -4.40
CA GLN A 400 18.61 12.50 -3.84
C GLN A 400 18.60 12.47 -2.30
N MET A 401 17.78 11.65 -1.66
CA MET A 401 17.77 11.50 -0.20
C MET A 401 19.08 10.90 0.32
N MET A 402 19.65 9.92 -0.38
CA MET A 402 20.98 9.36 -0.04
C MET A 402 22.05 10.44 -0.05
N HIS A 403 22.03 11.32 -1.05
CA HIS A 403 22.94 12.46 -1.12
C HIS A 403 22.69 13.51 -0.01
N ASP A 404 21.44 14.00 0.12
CA ASP A 404 21.12 15.17 0.95
C ASP A 404 21.15 14.86 2.45
N ARG A 405 20.69 13.66 2.87
CA ARG A 405 20.60 13.28 4.28
C ARG A 405 21.86 12.58 4.80
N PHE A 406 22.48 11.76 3.95
CA PHE A 406 23.58 10.88 4.38
C PHE A 406 24.92 11.24 3.73
N GLY A 407 24.94 12.16 2.74
CA GLY A 407 26.17 12.53 2.04
C GLY A 407 26.74 11.40 1.16
N LEU A 408 25.89 10.48 0.71
CA LEU A 408 26.28 9.31 -0.07
C LEU A 408 25.86 9.49 -1.54
N ASP A 409 26.87 9.61 -2.42
CA ASP A 409 26.67 9.71 -3.87
C ASP A 409 26.59 8.31 -4.48
N VAL A 410 25.37 7.81 -4.63
CA VAL A 410 25.09 6.47 -5.15
C VAL A 410 24.36 6.53 -6.50
N SER A 411 24.40 5.45 -7.25
CA SER A 411 23.55 5.22 -8.41
C SER A 411 22.88 3.84 -8.31
N PHE A 412 22.00 3.56 -9.26
CA PHE A 412 21.27 2.28 -9.28
C PHE A 412 21.40 1.61 -10.63
N GLY A 413 21.51 0.30 -10.61
CA GLY A 413 21.50 -0.55 -11.79
C GLY A 413 20.11 -0.58 -12.45
N PRO A 414 19.99 -1.20 -13.64
CA PRO A 414 18.72 -1.32 -14.33
C PRO A 414 17.72 -2.12 -13.48
N GLY A 415 16.48 -1.66 -13.49
CA GLY A 415 15.41 -2.33 -12.75
C GLY A 415 15.09 -3.72 -13.31
N GLY A 416 15.00 -4.71 -12.43
CA GLY A 416 14.49 -6.05 -12.72
C GLY A 416 12.99 -6.15 -12.45
N ILE A 417 12.35 -7.21 -12.95
CA ILE A 417 10.96 -7.52 -12.66
C ILE A 417 10.89 -8.37 -11.39
N LEU A 418 9.98 -8.03 -10.50
CA LEU A 418 9.69 -8.82 -9.30
C LEU A 418 8.73 -9.94 -9.65
N TYR A 419 9.29 -11.12 -9.92
CA TYR A 419 8.50 -12.33 -10.09
C TYR A 419 8.05 -12.90 -8.74
N LYS A 420 7.01 -13.74 -8.76
CA LYS A 420 6.57 -14.56 -7.63
C LYS A 420 6.35 -16.00 -8.10
N GLU A 421 6.25 -16.92 -7.14
CA GLU A 421 5.98 -18.32 -7.45
C GLU A 421 4.76 -18.83 -6.68
N THR A 422 4.04 -19.79 -7.26
CA THR A 422 2.93 -20.51 -6.62
C THR A 422 2.86 -21.95 -7.11
N ILE A 423 1.92 -22.71 -6.59
CA ILE A 423 1.67 -24.10 -7.02
C ILE A 423 0.26 -24.25 -7.57
N ALA A 424 0.06 -25.24 -8.45
CA ALA A 424 -1.24 -25.55 -9.05
C ALA A 424 -2.06 -26.56 -8.26
N HIS A 425 -1.41 -27.49 -7.55
CA HIS A 425 -2.04 -28.56 -6.80
C HIS A 425 -1.45 -28.68 -5.39
N PRO A 426 -2.24 -29.19 -4.42
CA PRO A 426 -1.73 -29.40 -3.07
C PRO A 426 -0.61 -30.42 -3.01
N VAL A 427 0.34 -30.19 -2.09
CA VAL A 427 1.47 -31.10 -1.82
C VAL A 427 1.81 -31.09 -0.34
N GLU A 428 2.06 -32.28 0.24
CA GLU A 428 2.61 -32.39 1.58
C GLU A 428 4.13 -32.34 1.52
N GLY A 429 4.73 -31.41 2.30
CA GLY A 429 6.15 -31.30 2.46
C GLY A 429 6.61 -31.76 3.84
N VAL A 430 7.74 -32.44 3.88
CA VAL A 430 8.32 -33.03 5.08
C VAL A 430 9.68 -32.43 5.38
N GLY A 431 9.88 -31.96 6.60
CA GLY A 431 11.16 -31.47 7.09
C GLY A 431 11.56 -32.16 8.38
N HIS A 432 12.78 -32.71 8.39
CA HIS A 432 13.37 -33.36 9.54
C HIS A 432 14.69 -32.71 9.90
N PHE A 433 14.93 -32.49 11.20
CA PHE A 433 16.15 -31.91 11.70
C PHE A 433 16.60 -32.62 12.99
N GLU A 434 17.60 -33.48 12.86
CA GLU A 434 18.11 -34.34 13.95
C GLU A 434 19.65 -34.38 13.97
N PRO A 435 20.36 -33.25 14.14
CA PRO A 435 21.78 -33.30 14.50
C PRO A 435 21.92 -33.77 15.95
N LEU A 436 23.15 -34.09 16.37
CA LEU A 436 23.42 -34.63 17.71
C LEU A 436 22.76 -33.80 18.83
N ARG A 437 21.89 -34.43 19.62
CA ARG A 437 21.08 -33.83 20.71
C ARG A 437 20.01 -32.84 20.30
N HIS A 438 19.62 -32.84 19.05
CA HIS A 438 18.48 -32.05 18.53
C HIS A 438 17.49 -33.00 17.86
N TYR A 439 16.21 -32.62 17.81
CA TYR A 439 15.17 -33.39 17.12
C TYR A 439 13.95 -32.54 16.82
N ALA A 440 13.55 -32.44 15.58
CA ALA A 440 12.26 -31.97 15.18
C ALA A 440 11.86 -32.56 13.82
N GLU A 441 10.58 -32.94 13.69
CA GLU A 441 9.98 -33.32 12.42
C GLU A 441 8.68 -32.55 12.24
N THR A 442 8.46 -32.01 11.05
CA THR A 442 7.29 -31.17 10.71
C THR A 442 6.78 -31.55 9.33
N HIS A 443 5.49 -31.83 9.22
CA HIS A 443 4.80 -32.04 7.97
C HIS A 443 3.83 -30.87 7.72
N VAL A 444 3.91 -30.26 6.55
CA VAL A 444 3.04 -29.16 6.15
C VAL A 444 2.35 -29.47 4.84
N LEU A 445 1.09 -29.11 4.74
CA LEU A 445 0.35 -29.11 3.48
C LEU A 445 0.46 -27.72 2.84
N LEU A 446 0.98 -27.68 1.63
CA LEU A 446 0.98 -26.50 0.78
C LEU A 446 -0.23 -26.59 -0.16
N GLU A 447 -1.14 -25.64 -0.08
CA GLU A 447 -2.38 -25.60 -0.86
C GLU A 447 -2.43 -24.31 -1.69
N PRO A 448 -2.76 -24.36 -2.99
CA PRO A 448 -2.92 -23.14 -3.78
C PRO A 448 -4.15 -22.36 -3.31
N LEU A 449 -4.05 -21.03 -3.37
CA LEU A 449 -5.15 -20.10 -3.12
C LEU A 449 -5.46 -19.28 -4.39
N PRO A 450 -6.63 -18.66 -4.47
CA PRO A 450 -6.94 -17.72 -5.55
C PRO A 450 -5.92 -16.58 -5.64
N ALA A 451 -5.70 -16.09 -6.86
CA ALA A 451 -4.77 -14.99 -7.12
C ALA A 451 -5.05 -13.76 -6.24
N GLY A 452 -4.00 -13.17 -5.69
CA GLY A 452 -4.07 -11.97 -4.85
C GLY A 452 -4.47 -12.20 -3.39
N VAL A 453 -4.71 -13.44 -2.97
CA VAL A 453 -5.03 -13.75 -1.56
C VAL A 453 -3.79 -13.70 -0.66
N GLY A 454 -2.60 -13.88 -1.24
CA GLY A 454 -1.33 -13.95 -0.52
C GLY A 454 -1.19 -15.21 0.33
N MET A 455 -0.31 -15.15 1.34
CA MET A 455 -0.01 -16.30 2.19
C MET A 455 -1.05 -16.46 3.31
N ARG A 456 -1.43 -17.71 3.61
CA ARG A 456 -2.27 -18.08 4.76
C ARG A 456 -1.63 -19.21 5.55
N PHE A 457 -1.85 -19.24 6.86
CA PHE A 457 -1.23 -20.21 7.76
C PHE A 457 -2.28 -20.80 8.71
N ALA A 458 -2.25 -22.11 8.87
CA ALA A 458 -3.18 -22.83 9.74
C ALA A 458 -2.52 -24.05 10.38
N SER A 459 -3.14 -24.61 11.42
CA SER A 459 -2.79 -25.91 11.99
C SER A 459 -4.05 -26.76 12.11
N VAL A 460 -3.93 -28.03 11.74
CA VAL A 460 -4.90 -29.10 11.99
C VAL A 460 -4.29 -30.21 12.87
N CYS A 461 -3.05 -29.99 13.33
CA CYS A 461 -2.34 -30.93 14.19
C CYS A 461 -3.05 -31.05 15.54
N SER A 462 -3.26 -32.29 16.01
CA SER A 462 -3.83 -32.54 17.34
C SER A 462 -2.84 -32.12 18.45
N GLU A 463 -3.36 -31.51 19.52
CA GLU A 463 -2.57 -31.18 20.72
C GLU A 463 -2.07 -32.44 21.45
N ASP A 464 -2.72 -33.60 21.26
CA ASP A 464 -2.27 -34.88 21.77
C ASP A 464 -1.01 -35.40 21.05
N VAL A 465 -0.77 -34.95 19.82
CA VAL A 465 0.38 -35.34 18.99
C VAL A 465 1.54 -34.36 19.18
N LEU A 466 1.25 -33.05 19.14
CA LEU A 466 2.22 -32.00 19.32
C LEU A 466 1.65 -30.88 20.19
N ASP A 467 2.34 -30.55 21.29
CA ASP A 467 1.92 -29.50 22.22
C ASP A 467 1.64 -28.17 21.50
N ARG A 468 0.65 -27.45 21.98
CA ARG A 468 0.19 -26.18 21.40
C ARG A 468 1.26 -25.12 21.25
N ASN A 469 2.23 -25.07 22.17
CA ASN A 469 3.32 -24.08 22.11
C ASN A 469 4.24 -24.37 20.91
N TRP A 470 4.54 -25.65 20.65
CA TRP A 470 5.29 -26.03 19.46
C TRP A 470 4.53 -25.74 18.17
N GLN A 471 3.22 -25.99 18.14
CA GLN A 471 2.41 -25.64 16.98
C GLN A 471 2.42 -24.12 16.69
N ARG A 472 2.29 -23.28 17.73
CA ARG A 472 2.39 -21.83 17.61
C ARG A 472 3.75 -21.40 17.08
N LEU A 473 4.82 -21.99 17.58
CA LEU A 473 6.18 -21.72 17.16
C LEU A 473 6.40 -22.08 15.68
N ILE A 474 5.91 -23.24 15.23
CA ILE A 474 5.95 -23.64 13.82
C ILE A 474 5.22 -22.62 12.95
N LEU A 475 4.00 -22.21 13.34
CA LEU A 475 3.25 -21.19 12.60
C LEU A 475 3.94 -19.82 12.60
N GLN A 476 4.67 -19.49 13.66
CA GLN A 476 5.53 -18.31 13.68
C GLN A 476 6.66 -18.44 12.67
N HIS A 477 7.35 -19.59 12.64
CA HIS A 477 8.42 -19.85 11.67
C HIS A 477 7.93 -19.82 10.21
N CYS A 478 6.69 -20.22 9.94
CA CYS A 478 6.09 -20.05 8.62
C CYS A 478 5.90 -18.57 8.22
N ARG A 479 5.79 -17.64 9.19
CA ARG A 479 5.50 -16.22 8.96
C ARG A 479 6.73 -15.31 9.06
N GLU A 480 7.79 -15.75 9.75
CA GLU A 480 8.90 -14.88 10.14
C GLU A 480 9.82 -14.47 8.99
N ARG A 481 9.66 -15.08 7.81
CA ARG A 481 10.38 -14.70 6.60
C ARG A 481 9.57 -14.97 5.34
N GLU A 482 9.97 -14.37 4.23
CA GLU A 482 9.51 -14.76 2.91
C GLU A 482 10.15 -16.08 2.50
N HIS A 483 9.33 -17.07 2.14
CA HIS A 483 9.80 -18.34 1.60
C HIS A 483 10.02 -18.23 0.10
N LEU A 484 11.16 -18.70 -0.37
CA LEU A 484 11.51 -18.66 -1.79
C LEU A 484 10.97 -19.88 -2.52
N GLY A 485 10.54 -19.68 -3.76
CA GLY A 485 10.18 -20.74 -4.68
C GLY A 485 11.39 -21.47 -5.26
N VAL A 486 11.14 -22.43 -6.14
CA VAL A 486 12.14 -23.38 -6.65
C VAL A 486 12.35 -23.26 -8.17
N LEU A 487 11.68 -22.32 -8.83
CA LEU A 487 11.86 -22.05 -10.26
C LEU A 487 12.94 -21.00 -10.51
N THR A 488 12.81 -19.85 -9.86
CA THR A 488 13.69 -18.69 -10.01
C THR A 488 14.24 -18.18 -8.68
N GLY A 489 13.84 -18.78 -7.55
CA GLY A 489 14.13 -18.26 -6.23
C GLY A 489 13.30 -17.04 -5.85
N SER A 490 12.24 -16.73 -6.60
CA SER A 490 11.32 -15.65 -6.27
C SER A 490 10.42 -16.02 -5.08
N PRO A 491 9.91 -15.04 -4.30
CA PRO A 491 9.03 -15.31 -3.17
C PRO A 491 7.75 -16.06 -3.57
N ILE A 492 7.32 -17.01 -2.74
CA ILE A 492 6.04 -17.70 -2.94
C ILE A 492 4.86 -16.81 -2.54
N THR A 493 3.72 -16.97 -3.23
CA THR A 493 2.47 -16.25 -2.93
C THR A 493 1.24 -17.09 -3.25
N ASP A 494 0.05 -16.62 -2.83
CA ASP A 494 -1.24 -17.24 -3.10
C ASP A 494 -1.26 -18.72 -2.69
N MET A 495 -0.80 -18.95 -1.46
CA MET A 495 -0.65 -20.29 -0.92
C MET A 495 -1.03 -20.35 0.55
N LYS A 496 -1.65 -21.45 0.95
CA LYS A 496 -1.92 -21.78 2.35
C LYS A 496 -0.95 -22.85 2.82
N ILE A 497 -0.27 -22.60 3.93
CA ILE A 497 0.58 -23.56 4.61
C ILE A 497 -0.16 -24.04 5.86
N THR A 498 -0.51 -25.33 5.88
CA THR A 498 -1.23 -25.95 7.00
C THR A 498 -0.31 -26.96 7.69
N LEU A 499 -0.03 -26.77 8.99
CA LEU A 499 0.64 -27.78 9.81
C LEU A 499 -0.27 -29.00 9.97
N LEU A 500 0.14 -30.14 9.40
CA LEU A 500 -0.60 -31.41 9.50
C LEU A 500 -0.24 -32.18 10.77
N VAL A 501 1.05 -32.44 10.95
CA VAL A 501 1.59 -33.21 12.06
C VAL A 501 3.02 -32.76 12.34
N GLY A 502 3.48 -32.97 13.56
CA GLY A 502 4.86 -32.73 13.94
C GLY A 502 5.25 -33.59 15.13
N ARG A 503 6.56 -33.76 15.32
CA ARG A 503 7.09 -34.58 16.42
C ARG A 503 8.25 -33.84 17.11
N ALA A 504 8.15 -33.78 18.44
CA ALA A 504 9.19 -33.29 19.34
C ALA A 504 9.74 -34.41 20.19
N HIS A 505 10.96 -34.23 20.69
CA HIS A 505 11.56 -35.12 21.67
C HIS A 505 11.75 -34.39 23.01
N LEU A 506 11.25 -34.96 24.10
CA LEU A 506 11.18 -34.33 25.43
C LEU A 506 12.52 -33.76 25.97
N LYS A 507 13.64 -34.28 25.52
CA LYS A 507 14.99 -33.88 26.01
C LYS A 507 15.86 -33.22 24.94
N HIS A 508 15.45 -33.26 23.69
CA HIS A 508 16.32 -32.90 22.57
C HIS A 508 15.68 -31.90 21.58
N THR A 509 14.48 -31.44 21.85
CA THR A 509 13.84 -30.41 20.99
C THR A 509 14.01 -29.04 21.60
N GLU A 510 14.61 -28.13 20.83
CA GLU A 510 14.71 -26.71 21.12
C GLU A 510 13.94 -25.92 20.06
N GLY A 511 13.62 -24.64 20.32
CA GLY A 511 12.84 -23.81 19.39
C GLY A 511 13.46 -23.69 18.01
N GLY A 512 14.78 -23.59 17.93
CA GLY A 512 15.53 -23.53 16.68
C GLY A 512 15.45 -24.78 15.82
N ASP A 513 15.14 -25.95 16.41
CA ASP A 513 14.99 -27.20 15.65
C ASP A 513 13.73 -27.19 14.79
N PHE A 514 12.62 -26.70 15.35
CA PHE A 514 11.39 -26.52 14.58
C PHE A 514 11.52 -25.47 13.48
N ARG A 515 12.33 -24.42 13.68
CA ARG A 515 12.65 -23.48 12.60
C ARG A 515 13.30 -24.21 11.43
N GLN A 516 14.32 -25.01 11.71
CA GLN A 516 15.02 -25.79 10.69
C GLN A 516 14.14 -26.83 10.01
N ALA A 517 13.31 -27.55 10.78
CA ALA A 517 12.40 -28.55 10.23
C ALA A 517 11.30 -27.88 9.37
N THR A 518 10.72 -26.76 9.82
CA THR A 518 9.65 -26.05 9.10
C THR A 518 10.14 -25.51 7.76
N TYR A 519 11.32 -24.89 7.71
CA TYR A 519 11.86 -24.35 6.46
C TYR A 519 12.15 -25.46 5.45
N ARG A 520 12.67 -26.59 5.91
CA ARG A 520 12.90 -27.78 5.06
C ARG A 520 11.60 -28.40 4.59
N ALA A 521 10.57 -28.46 5.44
CA ALA A 521 9.27 -28.99 5.06
C ALA A 521 8.65 -28.20 3.92
N ILE A 522 8.63 -26.87 4.02
CA ILE A 522 8.11 -25.99 2.96
C ILE A 522 8.93 -26.18 1.67
N ARG A 523 10.25 -26.16 1.79
CA ARG A 523 11.14 -26.26 0.64
C ARG A 523 11.08 -27.62 -0.04
N GLN A 524 11.02 -28.70 0.72
CA GLN A 524 10.87 -30.07 0.22
C GLN A 524 9.54 -30.25 -0.53
N GLY A 525 8.43 -29.74 0.03
CA GLY A 525 7.14 -29.77 -0.66
C GLY A 525 7.14 -29.00 -1.99
N LEU A 526 7.83 -27.86 -2.07
CA LEU A 526 8.00 -27.12 -3.31
C LEU A 526 8.83 -27.90 -4.34
N MET A 527 9.87 -28.64 -3.91
CA MET A 527 10.64 -29.50 -4.79
C MET A 527 9.80 -30.66 -5.35
N GLU A 528 8.95 -31.28 -4.53
CA GLU A 528 7.99 -32.30 -4.97
C GLU A 528 7.00 -31.71 -5.99
N ALA A 529 6.49 -30.50 -5.75
CA ALA A 529 5.62 -29.81 -6.70
C ALA A 529 6.35 -29.51 -8.03
N LYS A 530 7.62 -29.12 -7.98
CA LYS A 530 8.45 -28.88 -9.18
C LYS A 530 8.62 -30.16 -10.01
N GLU A 531 8.92 -31.29 -9.37
CA GLU A 531 9.09 -32.58 -10.06
C GLU A 531 7.80 -33.02 -10.75
N ARG A 532 6.63 -32.71 -10.16
CA ARG A 532 5.30 -32.94 -10.75
C ARG A 532 4.92 -31.96 -11.85
N GLY A 533 5.70 -30.88 -12.03
CA GLY A 533 5.36 -29.79 -12.96
C GLY A 533 4.23 -28.87 -12.45
N ASP A 534 4.01 -28.82 -11.15
CA ASP A 534 2.93 -28.05 -10.50
C ASP A 534 3.34 -26.63 -10.10
N CYS A 535 4.62 -26.31 -10.09
CA CYS A 535 5.07 -24.93 -9.82
C CYS A 535 4.69 -23.99 -10.95
N ARG A 536 4.34 -22.76 -10.62
CA ARG A 536 3.95 -21.69 -11.54
C ARG A 536 4.72 -20.42 -11.21
N LEU A 537 5.34 -19.82 -12.25
CA LEU A 537 5.94 -18.50 -12.18
C LEU A 537 4.85 -17.47 -12.43
N LEU A 538 4.82 -16.43 -11.61
CA LEU A 538 3.90 -15.31 -11.70
C LEU A 538 4.69 -14.03 -12.00
N GLU A 539 4.14 -13.20 -12.89
CA GLU A 539 4.67 -11.88 -13.19
C GLU A 539 3.67 -10.77 -12.82
N PRO A 540 4.15 -9.55 -12.50
CA PRO A 540 3.26 -8.42 -12.25
C PRO A 540 2.67 -7.89 -13.55
N TRP A 541 1.41 -7.43 -13.47
CA TRP A 541 0.67 -6.85 -14.59
C TRP A 541 0.25 -5.42 -14.27
N TYR A 542 0.24 -4.55 -15.29
CA TYR A 542 -0.38 -3.24 -15.25
C TYR A 542 -1.78 -3.30 -15.86
N GLY A 543 -2.74 -2.66 -15.17
CA GLY A 543 -3.91 -2.11 -15.83
C GLY A 543 -3.51 -0.78 -16.46
N PHE A 544 -3.74 -0.59 -17.74
CA PHE A 544 -3.36 0.62 -18.45
C PHE A 544 -4.56 1.34 -19.05
N ARG A 545 -4.42 2.66 -19.18
CA ARG A 545 -5.25 3.53 -19.99
C ARG A 545 -4.35 4.30 -20.93
N LEU A 546 -4.52 4.06 -22.22
CA LEU A 546 -3.74 4.68 -23.28
C LEU A 546 -4.65 5.55 -24.14
N GLU A 547 -4.38 6.84 -24.18
CA GLU A 547 -5.05 7.81 -25.03
C GLU A 547 -4.14 8.21 -26.18
N VAL A 548 -4.61 8.03 -27.40
CA VAL A 548 -3.84 8.32 -28.62
C VAL A 548 -4.72 8.98 -29.68
N PRO A 549 -4.14 9.79 -30.61
CA PRO A 549 -4.88 10.28 -31.77
C PRO A 549 -5.52 9.14 -32.56
N GLN A 550 -6.70 9.39 -33.15
CA GLN A 550 -7.47 8.36 -33.87
C GLN A 550 -6.66 7.65 -34.98
N ASP A 551 -5.77 8.36 -35.66
CA ASP A 551 -4.91 7.81 -36.71
C ASP A 551 -3.82 6.88 -36.18
N MET A 552 -3.51 6.92 -34.87
CA MET A 552 -2.50 6.10 -34.20
C MET A 552 -3.06 4.89 -33.43
N VAL A 553 -4.40 4.77 -33.34
CA VAL A 553 -5.01 3.68 -32.54
C VAL A 553 -4.62 2.29 -33.03
N GLY A 554 -4.52 2.09 -34.35
CA GLY A 554 -4.12 0.81 -34.93
C GLY A 554 -2.69 0.42 -34.56
N HIS A 555 -1.76 1.39 -34.47
CA HIS A 555 -0.40 1.19 -34.02
C HIS A 555 -0.38 0.77 -32.54
N ALA A 556 -1.07 1.51 -31.70
CA ALA A 556 -1.19 1.23 -30.27
C ALA A 556 -1.76 -0.18 -30.00
N MET A 557 -2.82 -0.58 -30.72
CA MET A 557 -3.42 -1.91 -30.60
C MET A 557 -2.43 -3.02 -30.97
N ALA A 558 -1.66 -2.84 -32.05
CA ALA A 558 -0.65 -3.80 -32.47
C ALA A 558 0.49 -3.93 -31.45
N ASP A 559 0.91 -2.81 -30.86
CA ASP A 559 1.95 -2.82 -29.82
C ASP A 559 1.50 -3.56 -28.56
N ILE A 560 0.29 -3.28 -28.08
CA ILE A 560 -0.26 -3.97 -26.90
C ILE A 560 -0.37 -5.47 -27.13
N GLN A 561 -0.81 -5.90 -28.31
CA GLN A 561 -0.85 -7.33 -28.65
C GLN A 561 0.55 -7.95 -28.71
N ARG A 562 1.54 -7.25 -29.28
CA ARG A 562 2.94 -7.70 -29.30
C ARG A 562 3.52 -7.83 -27.89
N MET A 563 3.11 -6.96 -26.98
CA MET A 563 3.49 -6.99 -25.56
C MET A 563 2.71 -8.03 -24.74
N SER A 564 2.00 -8.96 -25.37
CA SER A 564 1.15 -9.96 -24.70
C SER A 564 0.04 -9.36 -23.83
N GLY A 565 -0.32 -8.11 -24.08
CA GLY A 565 -1.42 -7.43 -23.41
C GLY A 565 -2.78 -7.71 -24.05
N SER A 566 -3.82 -7.33 -23.33
CA SER A 566 -5.21 -7.33 -23.78
C SER A 566 -5.82 -5.94 -23.60
N PHE A 567 -6.82 -5.63 -24.40
CA PHE A 567 -7.54 -4.36 -24.31
C PHE A 567 -9.01 -4.53 -24.67
N ASP A 568 -9.83 -3.66 -24.09
CA ASP A 568 -11.26 -3.55 -24.39
C ASP A 568 -11.50 -2.82 -25.71
N THR A 569 -12.74 -2.81 -26.19
CA THR A 569 -13.09 -2.08 -27.40
C THR A 569 -12.73 -0.60 -27.26
N PRO A 570 -11.89 -0.04 -28.16
CA PRO A 570 -11.48 1.35 -28.09
C PRO A 570 -12.68 2.30 -28.05
N SER A 571 -12.63 3.30 -27.20
CA SER A 571 -13.66 4.34 -27.07
C SER A 571 -13.06 5.72 -27.36
N GLY A 572 -13.83 6.65 -27.91
CA GLY A 572 -13.32 7.99 -28.20
C GLY A 572 -14.37 8.97 -28.67
N ASP A 573 -13.99 10.24 -28.79
CA ASP A 573 -14.85 11.35 -29.19
C ASP A 573 -14.61 11.83 -30.65
N GLY A 574 -13.81 11.08 -31.41
CA GLY A 574 -13.52 11.33 -32.82
C GLY A 574 -12.17 11.99 -33.09
N GLU A 575 -11.51 12.62 -32.13
CA GLU A 575 -10.15 13.15 -32.27
C GLU A 575 -9.13 12.25 -31.56
N TYR A 576 -9.48 11.76 -30.37
CA TYR A 576 -8.67 10.83 -29.57
C TYR A 576 -9.43 9.53 -29.34
N MET A 577 -8.67 8.45 -29.28
CA MET A 577 -9.14 7.12 -28.90
C MET A 577 -8.47 6.67 -27.61
N VAL A 578 -9.25 6.04 -26.75
CA VAL A 578 -8.82 5.48 -25.48
C VAL A 578 -8.86 3.97 -25.57
N LEU A 579 -7.73 3.35 -25.25
CA LEU A 579 -7.60 1.91 -25.05
C LEU A 579 -7.40 1.66 -23.56
N GLU A 580 -8.26 0.87 -22.97
CA GLU A 580 -8.13 0.39 -21.58
C GLU A 580 -7.91 -1.11 -21.62
N GLY A 581 -7.01 -1.62 -20.76
CA GLY A 581 -6.66 -3.03 -20.78
C GLY A 581 -5.58 -3.37 -19.77
N GLU A 582 -4.95 -4.51 -19.99
CA GLU A 582 -3.92 -5.02 -19.11
C GLU A 582 -2.75 -5.60 -19.90
N ALA A 583 -1.53 -5.44 -19.36
CA ALA A 583 -0.32 -5.99 -19.97
C ALA A 583 0.77 -6.28 -18.92
N PRO A 584 1.73 -7.20 -19.24
CA PRO A 584 2.86 -7.49 -18.36
C PRO A 584 3.72 -6.25 -18.10
N VAL A 585 4.11 -6.03 -16.84
CA VAL A 585 5.02 -4.93 -16.45
C VAL A 585 6.33 -5.00 -17.22
N ALA A 586 6.85 -6.21 -17.43
CA ALA A 586 8.10 -6.43 -18.17
C ALA A 586 8.12 -5.82 -19.57
N GLN A 587 6.95 -5.76 -20.22
CA GLN A 587 6.79 -5.25 -21.58
C GLN A 587 6.36 -3.77 -21.59
N MET A 588 5.61 -3.32 -20.59
CA MET A 588 4.93 -2.02 -20.61
C MET A 588 5.70 -0.91 -19.87
N ARG A 589 6.65 -1.23 -19.00
CA ARG A 589 7.31 -0.24 -18.11
C ARG A 589 7.92 0.95 -18.85
N ASP A 590 8.47 0.74 -20.05
CA ASP A 590 9.15 1.78 -20.84
C ASP A 590 8.28 2.28 -22.01
N TYR A 591 7.09 1.72 -22.21
CA TYR A 591 6.23 1.99 -23.36
C TYR A 591 5.72 3.44 -23.43
N ALA A 592 5.70 4.18 -22.32
CA ALA A 592 5.35 5.61 -22.31
C ALA A 592 6.29 6.44 -23.23
N MET A 593 7.57 6.06 -23.33
CA MET A 593 8.53 6.73 -24.22
C MET A 593 8.20 6.46 -25.70
N ASP A 594 7.82 5.22 -26.04
CA ASP A 594 7.41 4.84 -27.38
C ASP A 594 6.13 5.56 -27.78
N VAL A 595 5.14 5.59 -26.88
CA VAL A 595 3.88 6.35 -27.07
C VAL A 595 4.17 7.81 -27.37
N ASN A 596 5.02 8.45 -26.56
CA ASN A 596 5.40 9.85 -26.77
C ASN A 596 6.09 10.05 -28.13
N ALA A 597 6.96 9.12 -28.55
CA ALA A 597 7.70 9.18 -29.81
C ALA A 597 6.77 9.10 -31.02
N TYR A 598 5.94 8.05 -31.15
CA TYR A 598 5.10 7.88 -32.33
C TYR A 598 3.88 8.80 -32.39
N THR A 599 3.40 9.29 -31.24
CA THR A 599 2.31 10.28 -31.18
C THR A 599 2.80 11.72 -31.26
N HIS A 600 4.12 11.96 -31.28
CA HIS A 600 4.74 13.30 -31.22
C HIS A 600 4.28 14.10 -30.00
N GLY A 601 4.24 13.47 -28.82
CA GLY A 601 3.85 14.08 -27.56
C GLY A 601 2.35 14.24 -27.35
N ARG A 602 1.49 13.71 -28.24
CA ARG A 602 0.04 13.80 -28.15
C ARG A 602 -0.60 12.59 -27.47
N GLY A 603 0.15 11.50 -27.25
CA GLY A 603 -0.34 10.31 -26.59
C GLY A 603 -0.12 10.40 -25.07
N HIS A 604 -1.01 9.77 -24.32
CA HIS A 604 -0.92 9.70 -22.87
C HIS A 604 -1.14 8.28 -22.37
N LEU A 605 -0.14 7.72 -21.66
CA LEU A 605 -0.21 6.40 -21.04
C LEU A 605 -0.25 6.54 -19.53
N SER A 606 -1.24 5.90 -18.90
CA SER A 606 -1.33 5.75 -17.45
C SER A 606 -1.36 4.27 -17.11
N CYS A 607 -0.49 3.83 -16.19
CA CYS A 607 -0.39 2.45 -15.75
C CYS A 607 -0.62 2.37 -14.24
N VAL A 608 -1.29 1.30 -13.80
CA VAL A 608 -1.55 0.99 -12.40
C VAL A 608 -1.35 -0.50 -12.19
N PHE A 609 -0.73 -0.89 -11.08
CA PHE A 609 -0.56 -2.29 -10.75
C PHE A 609 -1.92 -3.03 -10.68
N ALA A 610 -2.06 -4.12 -11.45
CA ALA A 610 -3.29 -4.91 -11.56
C ALA A 610 -3.18 -6.31 -10.93
N GLY A 611 -2.09 -6.60 -10.21
CA GLY A 611 -1.85 -7.88 -9.56
C GLY A 611 -0.85 -8.77 -10.29
N TYR A 612 -0.70 -9.99 -9.79
CA TYR A 612 0.17 -11.02 -10.35
C TYR A 612 -0.65 -12.02 -11.18
N ARG A 613 -0.07 -12.46 -12.32
CA ARG A 613 -0.68 -13.46 -13.21
C ARG A 613 0.38 -14.46 -13.66
N PRO A 614 -0.02 -15.63 -14.23
CA PRO A 614 0.93 -16.55 -14.81
C PRO A 614 1.84 -15.85 -15.81
N CYS A 615 3.16 -16.07 -15.69
CA CYS A 615 4.16 -15.45 -16.54
C CYS A 615 3.99 -15.91 -17.98
N HIS A 616 3.91 -14.96 -18.93
CA HIS A 616 3.65 -15.24 -20.34
C HIS A 616 4.82 -15.96 -21.04
N ASN A 617 6.04 -15.77 -20.57
CA ASN A 617 7.28 -16.38 -21.08
C ASN A 617 8.06 -17.09 -19.97
N ALA A 618 7.37 -17.85 -19.12
CA ALA A 618 7.94 -18.45 -17.90
C ALA A 618 9.21 -19.28 -18.17
N ASP A 619 9.23 -20.09 -19.22
CA ASP A 619 10.38 -20.96 -19.54
C ASP A 619 11.65 -20.13 -19.82
N GLU A 620 11.51 -19.04 -20.57
CA GLU A 620 12.62 -18.13 -20.88
C GLU A 620 13.15 -17.44 -19.61
N VAL A 621 12.25 -16.97 -18.73
CA VAL A 621 12.64 -16.32 -17.48
C VAL A 621 13.33 -17.31 -16.53
N ILE A 622 12.83 -18.55 -16.44
CA ILE A 622 13.44 -19.59 -15.60
C ILE A 622 14.84 -19.94 -16.12
N GLU A 623 15.02 -20.07 -17.43
CA GLU A 623 16.32 -20.34 -18.04
C GLU A 623 17.30 -19.19 -17.78
N GLN A 624 16.86 -17.95 -17.94
CA GLN A 624 17.69 -16.75 -17.70
C GLN A 624 18.09 -16.58 -16.23
N SER A 625 17.22 -16.96 -15.29
CA SER A 625 17.52 -16.84 -13.86
C SER A 625 18.65 -17.78 -13.44
N ALA A 626 18.84 -18.89 -14.14
CA ALA A 626 19.82 -19.94 -13.85
C ALA A 626 19.81 -20.41 -12.36
N TYR A 627 18.66 -20.29 -11.70
CA TYR A 627 18.53 -20.62 -10.27
C TYR A 627 18.51 -22.14 -10.06
N ASP A 628 19.40 -22.61 -9.21
CA ASP A 628 19.45 -24.01 -8.79
C ASP A 628 19.06 -24.14 -7.30
N PRO A 629 17.84 -24.65 -7.02
CA PRO A 629 17.33 -24.77 -5.66
C PRO A 629 18.10 -25.79 -4.79
N GLU A 630 18.87 -26.71 -5.37
CA GLU A 630 19.70 -27.65 -4.62
C GLU A 630 21.05 -27.04 -4.20
N SER A 631 21.53 -26.05 -4.93
CA SER A 631 22.76 -25.31 -4.61
C SER A 631 22.55 -24.21 -3.56
N ASP A 632 21.29 -23.83 -3.30
CA ASP A 632 20.91 -22.82 -2.31
C ASP A 632 20.96 -23.41 -0.90
N LEU A 633 22.11 -23.30 -0.26
CA LEU A 633 22.34 -23.87 1.07
C LEU A 633 21.56 -23.17 2.19
N GLU A 634 21.22 -21.90 2.03
CA GLU A 634 20.40 -21.16 3.00
C GLU A 634 18.93 -21.59 2.98
N ASN A 635 18.45 -22.04 1.81
CA ASN A 635 17.10 -22.55 1.60
C ASN A 635 17.12 -24.03 1.20
N THR A 636 17.97 -24.82 1.83
CA THR A 636 18.14 -26.24 1.47
C THR A 636 16.83 -27.03 1.63
N PRO A 637 16.45 -27.86 0.64
CA PRO A 637 15.34 -28.79 0.76
C PRO A 637 15.73 -30.08 1.48
N ASP A 638 17.03 -30.31 1.72
CA ASP A 638 17.56 -31.54 2.30
C ASP A 638 17.32 -31.56 3.82
N SER A 639 16.90 -32.68 4.36
CA SER A 639 16.72 -32.91 5.80
C SER A 639 17.98 -33.46 6.46
N VAL A 640 18.06 -33.34 7.79
CA VAL A 640 19.19 -33.87 8.59
C VAL A 640 18.67 -34.97 9.50
N PHE A 641 19.19 -36.16 9.36
CA PHE A 641 18.91 -37.33 10.19
C PHE A 641 20.11 -37.72 11.03
N CYS A 642 19.93 -38.54 12.06
CA CYS A 642 21.01 -38.98 12.95
C CYS A 642 21.21 -40.50 12.87
N ALA A 643 22.45 -40.93 12.66
CA ALA A 643 22.85 -42.33 12.80
C ALA A 643 24.15 -42.43 13.57
N HIS A 644 24.24 -43.37 14.51
CA HIS A 644 25.42 -43.63 15.33
C HIS A 644 25.96 -42.38 16.06
N GLY A 645 25.07 -41.44 16.41
CA GLY A 645 25.42 -40.18 17.10
C GLY A 645 26.00 -39.10 16.21
N ALA A 646 25.89 -39.20 14.88
CA ALA A 646 26.29 -38.17 13.92
C ALA A 646 25.10 -37.77 13.02
N GLY A 647 24.90 -36.46 12.88
CA GLY A 647 23.94 -35.94 11.90
C GLY A 647 24.48 -36.09 10.48
N TYR A 648 23.63 -36.45 9.55
CA TYR A 648 23.94 -36.54 8.13
C TYR A 648 22.80 -36.00 7.25
N PRO A 649 23.10 -35.33 6.13
CA PRO A 649 22.08 -34.81 5.24
C PRO A 649 21.47 -35.95 4.42
N VAL A 650 20.14 -35.89 4.25
CA VAL A 650 19.36 -36.74 3.34
C VAL A 650 18.72 -35.85 2.30
N LYS A 651 18.93 -36.22 1.03
CA LYS A 651 18.37 -35.49 -0.10
C LYS A 651 16.83 -35.44 -0.05
N TRP A 652 16.25 -34.34 -0.46
CA TRP A 652 14.82 -34.03 -0.38
C TRP A 652 13.93 -35.16 -0.95
N TYR A 653 14.32 -35.77 -2.08
CA TYR A 653 13.59 -36.87 -2.72
C TYR A 653 13.71 -38.22 -2.02
N LYS A 654 14.61 -38.33 -1.03
CA LYS A 654 14.76 -39.51 -0.17
C LYS A 654 14.17 -39.34 1.23
N VAL A 655 13.77 -38.14 1.60
CA VAL A 655 13.19 -37.86 2.91
C VAL A 655 12.02 -38.79 3.24
N PRO A 656 11.12 -39.14 2.30
CA PRO A 656 10.02 -40.09 2.55
C PRO A 656 10.47 -41.49 3.03
N GLU A 657 11.68 -41.93 2.66
CA GLU A 657 12.22 -43.22 3.08
C GLU A 657 12.78 -43.22 4.50
N PHE A 658 13.05 -42.03 5.07
CA PHE A 658 13.74 -41.84 6.36
C PHE A 658 12.86 -41.15 7.42
N MET A 659 11.77 -40.48 7.04
CA MET A 659 10.89 -39.75 7.96
C MET A 659 10.35 -40.69 9.06
N HIS A 660 10.10 -40.13 10.24
CA HIS A 660 9.62 -40.88 11.41
C HIS A 660 8.10 -40.84 11.59
N LEU A 661 7.40 -39.97 10.86
CA LEU A 661 5.95 -39.89 10.79
C LEU A 661 5.49 -40.25 9.37
N ASP A 662 4.36 -40.92 9.25
CA ASP A 662 3.75 -41.21 7.96
C ASP A 662 3.12 -39.94 7.37
N TYR A 663 2.96 -39.89 6.04
CA TYR A 663 2.21 -38.83 5.38
C TYR A 663 0.81 -38.73 6.00
N ALA A 664 0.40 -37.52 6.32
CA ALA A 664 -0.89 -37.22 6.92
C ALA A 664 -1.95 -36.83 5.89
N TRP A 665 -1.54 -36.45 4.67
CA TRP A 665 -2.43 -36.09 3.58
C TRP A 665 -2.47 -37.18 2.52
N HIS A 666 -3.66 -37.77 2.28
CA HIS A 666 -3.85 -38.89 1.36
C HIS A 666 -4.40 -38.50 -0.03
N GLY A 667 -4.40 -37.20 -0.38
CA GLY A 667 -4.93 -36.73 -1.65
C GLY A 667 -6.47 -36.72 -1.72
N MET A 668 -7.05 -36.00 -2.69
CA MET A 668 -8.50 -35.97 -2.93
C MET A 668 -9.02 -37.19 -3.73
N GLY A 669 -8.35 -38.34 -3.68
CA GLY A 669 -8.63 -39.49 -4.56
C GLY A 669 -8.70 -40.87 -3.94
N GLU A 670 -8.41 -41.04 -2.65
CA GLU A 670 -8.48 -42.36 -1.98
C GLU A 670 -9.32 -42.28 -0.68
N GLN A 671 -10.63 -42.24 -0.83
CA GLN A 671 -11.61 -42.63 0.19
C GLN A 671 -12.47 -43.76 -0.32
#